data_fabf64ffc7af6a7f98805880d72c66d9
#
_entry.id   fabf64ffc7af6a7f98805880d72c66d9
#
_cell.length_a   1.000
_cell.length_b   1.000
_cell.length_c   1.000
_cell.angle_alpha   90.00
_cell.angle_beta   90.00
_cell.angle_gamma   90.00
#
_symmetry.space_group_name_H-M   'P 1'
#
loop_
_entity.id
_entity.type
_entity.pdbx_description
1 polymer ?
#
loop_
_entity_poly.entity_id
_entity_poly.type
_entity_poly.pdbx_seq_one_letter_code
_entity_poly.pdbx_strand_id
1 'polypeptide(L)'
;LRYAHKMGSSWVFTTLDSVGVSGKGTSLAIDSNDHLHVAYKTNSTEIAYMTNRSGSWVKTTLDANSTGIWGVDYINIMLDEGDDPHVVYSDMVDYDIFYMSNTRGAWERVLVAGDSISKTSEAEMDENGGIHVAYYIDGSFDDIGYAAVRSLAHRPQFEIEPDLPNGVFLGAENGTIYGTPSEFLDLTEYTVWANTTRTSAFTTFSMNVDWELMASVDYLETPRNTAITPITFNWTAWTSGVLNSTSSVYTSGNSGDYNSIAVDSNDKVHIVFYRDDNSNLYHATNASGSWSTSSIETSNNVGKYCSIAIDSNDGLHVSYQYNTGNALKYAYKASGASSWSKTTVDNTGGKFTSIAVDSNDKPHIAYRDSGGDLGYAEKTGSSWTFGTVQTAGDIASTSIAIDSDDHIHIAYFDSNNKDMFHLTNTSGSWASSFLEDIGSLSGGMAVDIAIDPTTDQPGISYFDKDATALKYTYYTGSSWSSAIVENGADYGRFNSIAYDSLGNVHISHERNSADDLYYTSDKTGSWVSTAIHTTNSVGLYTAIAVDSNDDIHIAYRYNSYYDVYHATVQGYKTGSVARTAVTGATCSITPSLPNGLNLNAGTCTISGTPSSYGSNLTYNLTATSSTGVSKSGEFKIWVTPIAPSIAYTGSPFTFSVGTPITSITPSNTGDSAFWSSSPSLPSGLSISSTGVISGTPTATSATALYNITASNPGGE
;
A
#
# COMPACT_ATOMS: atom_id res chain seq x y z
N LEU A 1 -1.08 56.78 21.85
CA LEU A 1 -0.38 55.86 22.73
C LEU A 1 0.82 56.56 23.39
N ARG A 2 0.90 56.46 24.73
CA ARG A 2 2.03 57.01 25.49
C ARG A 2 2.58 55.97 26.44
N TYR A 3 3.90 55.92 26.55
CA TYR A 3 4.65 55.12 27.50
C TYR A 3 5.12 56.01 28.65
N ALA A 4 4.99 55.52 29.88
CA ALA A 4 5.51 56.22 31.04
C ALA A 4 6.38 55.25 31.86
N HIS A 5 7.59 55.69 32.24
CA HIS A 5 8.46 54.94 33.14
C HIS A 5 8.96 55.81 34.27
N LYS A 6 9.24 55.18 35.41
CA LYS A 6 9.68 55.91 36.60
C LYS A 6 11.21 55.91 36.66
N MET A 7 11.78 57.09 36.67
CA MET A 7 13.23 57.29 36.90
C MET A 7 13.42 58.01 38.24
N GLY A 8 13.87 57.29 39.23
CA GLY A 8 13.97 57.80 40.59
C GLY A 8 12.62 58.18 41.17
N SER A 9 12.46 59.46 41.50
CA SER A 9 11.20 60.02 42.00
C SER A 9 10.28 60.61 40.92
N SER A 10 10.71 60.67 39.68
CA SER A 10 10.01 61.34 38.57
C SER A 10 9.49 60.36 37.53
N TRP A 11 8.38 60.73 36.89
CA TRP A 11 7.84 59.97 35.75
C TRP A 11 8.31 60.66 34.44
N VAL A 12 8.80 59.84 33.50
CA VAL A 12 9.15 60.28 32.15
C VAL A 12 8.10 59.72 31.21
N PHE A 13 7.62 60.57 30.28
CA PHE A 13 6.56 60.23 29.34
C PHE A 13 7.10 60.31 27.92
N THR A 14 6.87 59.26 27.13
CA THR A 14 7.21 59.19 25.72
C THR A 14 5.97 58.93 24.90
N THR A 15 5.74 59.70 23.84
CA THR A 15 4.66 59.40 22.89
C THR A 15 5.16 58.39 21.88
N LEU A 16 4.51 57.24 21.83
CA LEU A 16 4.86 56.12 20.93
C LEU A 16 4.12 56.23 19.59
N ASP A 17 2.82 56.53 19.65
CA ASP A 17 1.99 56.70 18.45
C ASP A 17 0.96 57.80 18.73
N SER A 18 0.87 58.75 17.77
CA SER A 18 -0.05 59.91 17.85
C SER A 18 -1.06 59.93 16.69
N VAL A 19 -1.09 58.88 15.85
CA VAL A 19 -1.96 58.83 14.68
C VAL A 19 -3.33 58.31 15.08
N GLY A 20 -4.37 59.12 14.85
CA GLY A 20 -5.77 58.75 15.10
C GLY A 20 -6.12 58.54 16.58
N VAL A 21 -6.98 57.60 16.89
CA VAL A 21 -7.44 57.23 18.26
C VAL A 21 -6.62 56.03 18.75
N SER A 22 -5.30 56.14 18.74
CA SER A 22 -4.41 55.03 19.12
C SER A 22 -4.29 54.85 20.64
N GLY A 23 -4.18 53.60 21.10
CA GLY A 23 -3.90 53.25 22.48
C GLY A 23 -5.10 52.76 23.30
N LYS A 24 -6.19 52.34 22.67
CA LYS A 24 -7.21 51.51 23.34
C LYS A 24 -6.76 50.05 23.37
N GLY A 25 -7.22 49.26 24.35
CA GLY A 25 -6.87 47.87 24.50
C GLY A 25 -5.35 47.64 24.43
N THR A 26 -4.59 48.25 25.34
CA THR A 26 -3.13 48.25 25.33
C THR A 26 -2.60 47.21 26.30
N SER A 27 -1.66 46.39 25.84
CA SER A 27 -0.91 45.42 26.68
C SER A 27 0.59 45.60 26.47
N LEU A 28 1.38 45.40 27.54
CA LEU A 28 2.83 45.62 27.56
C LEU A 28 3.53 44.41 28.16
N ALA A 29 4.60 43.98 27.51
CA ALA A 29 5.53 42.99 28.03
C ALA A 29 6.98 43.53 27.96
N ILE A 30 7.88 42.97 28.78
CA ILE A 30 9.30 43.31 28.84
C ILE A 30 10.11 42.06 28.57
N ASP A 31 11.04 42.13 27.61
CA ASP A 31 11.90 41.00 27.27
C ASP A 31 13.08 40.83 28.26
N SER A 32 13.83 39.71 28.14
CA SER A 32 14.98 39.42 29.01
C SER A 32 16.12 40.44 28.94
N ASN A 33 16.10 41.35 27.95
CA ASN A 33 17.08 42.41 27.74
C ASN A 33 16.52 43.80 28.04
N ASP A 34 15.42 43.86 28.78
CA ASP A 34 14.73 45.11 29.15
C ASP A 34 14.12 45.89 27.96
N HIS A 35 13.93 45.27 26.80
CA HIS A 35 13.21 45.91 25.73
C HIS A 35 11.70 45.79 25.93
N LEU A 36 10.99 46.76 25.42
CA LEU A 36 9.56 46.89 25.59
C LEU A 36 8.82 46.40 24.35
N HIS A 37 7.77 45.63 24.58
CA HIS A 37 6.87 45.08 23.57
C HIS A 37 5.45 45.53 23.90
N VAL A 38 4.79 46.20 22.97
CA VAL A 38 3.45 46.79 23.18
C VAL A 38 2.53 46.38 22.05
N ALA A 39 1.45 45.71 22.38
CA ALA A 39 0.33 45.46 21.46
C ALA A 39 -0.81 46.45 21.78
N TYR A 40 -1.43 47.02 20.75
CA TYR A 40 -2.46 48.04 20.94
C TYR A 40 -3.33 48.24 19.70
N LYS A 41 -4.51 48.82 19.91
CA LYS A 41 -5.40 49.25 18.84
C LYS A 41 -4.99 50.62 18.31
N THR A 42 -4.79 50.79 17.00
CA THR A 42 -4.35 52.02 16.37
C THR A 42 -5.50 53.00 16.09
N ASN A 43 -6.56 52.49 15.51
CA ASN A 43 -7.78 53.20 15.15
C ASN A 43 -8.98 52.25 15.29
N SER A 44 -10.06 52.46 14.60
CA SER A 44 -11.23 51.59 14.69
C SER A 44 -11.05 50.22 14.06
N THR A 45 -9.97 49.97 13.34
CA THR A 45 -9.88 48.77 12.47
C THR A 45 -8.54 48.03 12.49
N GLU A 46 -7.52 48.49 13.20
CA GLU A 46 -6.18 47.88 13.15
C GLU A 46 -5.64 47.53 14.54
N ILE A 47 -4.95 46.40 14.63
CA ILE A 47 -4.08 46.03 15.74
C ILE A 47 -2.65 46.22 15.32
N ALA A 48 -1.84 46.84 16.17
CA ALA A 48 -0.43 47.06 15.97
C ALA A 48 0.40 46.54 17.14
N TYR A 49 1.61 46.20 16.81
CA TYR A 49 2.69 45.88 17.72
C TYR A 49 3.80 46.91 17.58
N MET A 50 4.39 47.28 18.72
CA MET A 50 5.59 48.15 18.76
C MET A 50 6.62 47.58 19.70
N THR A 51 7.89 47.68 19.31
CA THR A 51 9.01 47.29 20.18
C THR A 51 10.18 48.24 20.01
N ASN A 52 11.02 48.38 21.03
CA ASN A 52 12.27 49.11 20.98
C ASN A 52 13.51 48.19 20.94
N ARG A 53 13.34 46.91 20.62
CA ARG A 53 14.40 45.86 20.56
C ARG A 53 15.56 46.26 19.62
N SER A 54 15.32 47.03 18.59
CA SER A 54 16.34 47.55 17.67
C SER A 54 17.06 48.85 18.15
N GLY A 55 16.80 49.27 19.39
CA GLY A 55 17.29 50.54 19.93
C GLY A 55 16.43 51.75 19.57
N SER A 56 15.41 51.57 18.74
CA SER A 56 14.39 52.56 18.41
C SER A 56 13.01 51.93 18.30
N TRP A 57 11.94 52.69 18.53
CA TRP A 57 10.59 52.17 18.41
C TRP A 57 10.24 51.84 16.95
N VAL A 58 9.91 50.57 16.72
CA VAL A 58 9.46 50.05 15.42
C VAL A 58 8.02 49.62 15.55
N LYS A 59 7.16 50.04 14.62
CA LYS A 59 5.75 49.67 14.56
C LYS A 59 5.53 48.65 13.45
N THR A 60 4.74 47.60 13.76
CA THR A 60 4.24 46.60 12.82
C THR A 60 2.72 46.51 12.93
N THR A 61 2.01 46.55 11.82
CA THR A 61 0.57 46.27 11.80
C THR A 61 0.39 44.78 11.82
N LEU A 62 -0.34 44.27 12.80
CA LEU A 62 -0.62 42.85 12.97
C LEU A 62 -1.85 42.43 12.17
N ASP A 63 -2.94 43.16 12.33
CA ASP A 63 -4.19 42.90 11.63
C ASP A 63 -4.79 44.25 11.15
N ALA A 64 -4.98 44.34 9.82
CA ALA A 64 -5.52 45.54 9.16
C ALA A 64 -7.03 45.47 8.89
N ASN A 65 -7.66 44.29 9.10
CA ASN A 65 -9.01 43.99 8.66
C ASN A 65 -9.99 43.65 9.80
N SER A 66 -9.65 43.95 11.04
CA SER A 66 -10.63 43.82 12.14
C SER A 66 -11.67 44.96 11.99
N THR A 67 -12.64 44.71 11.09
CA THR A 67 -13.62 45.69 10.63
C THR A 67 -14.73 45.92 11.65
N GLY A 68 -14.82 47.04 12.26
CA GLY A 68 -15.99 47.45 13.06
C GLY A 68 -15.74 48.68 13.92
N ILE A 69 -16.74 49.57 14.01
CA ILE A 69 -16.67 50.84 14.76
C ILE A 69 -16.49 50.59 16.28
N TRP A 70 -16.71 49.37 16.74
CA TRP A 70 -16.64 49.01 18.16
C TRP A 70 -15.50 48.03 18.49
N GLY A 71 -14.72 47.58 17.47
CA GLY A 71 -13.73 46.52 17.51
C GLY A 71 -12.75 46.52 18.67
N VAL A 72 -12.04 45.45 18.84
CA VAL A 72 -11.00 45.06 19.80
C VAL A 72 -10.92 45.88 21.09
N ASP A 73 -11.50 45.42 22.16
CA ASP A 73 -11.38 46.05 23.49
C ASP A 73 -10.35 45.36 24.39
N TYR A 74 -9.92 44.12 24.06
CA TYR A 74 -9.01 43.31 24.87
C TYR A 74 -7.88 42.77 24.04
N ILE A 75 -6.66 43.12 24.42
CA ILE A 75 -5.41 42.68 23.81
C ILE A 75 -4.48 42.24 24.94
N ASN A 76 -3.92 41.04 24.83
CA ASN A 76 -2.89 40.54 25.73
C ASN A 76 -1.62 40.28 24.93
N ILE A 77 -0.47 40.72 25.44
CA ILE A 77 0.85 40.37 24.91
C ILE A 77 1.64 39.60 25.94
N MET A 78 2.23 38.52 25.53
CA MET A 78 3.12 37.64 26.32
C MET A 78 4.41 37.47 25.54
N LEU A 79 5.48 37.11 26.21
CA LEU A 79 6.76 36.76 25.58
C LEU A 79 7.08 35.34 25.98
N ASP A 80 7.59 34.56 25.04
CA ASP A 80 8.12 33.25 25.33
C ASP A 80 9.57 33.30 25.86
N GLU A 81 10.17 32.16 26.13
CA GLU A 81 11.54 32.07 26.63
C GLU A 81 12.59 32.57 25.62
N GLY A 82 12.25 32.68 24.34
CA GLY A 82 13.06 33.25 23.29
C GLY A 82 12.87 34.76 23.12
N ASP A 83 12.09 35.37 24.02
CA ASP A 83 11.67 36.80 23.90
C ASP A 83 10.83 37.10 22.65
N ASP A 84 10.20 36.09 22.07
CA ASP A 84 9.32 36.29 20.93
C ASP A 84 7.90 36.65 21.36
N PRO A 85 7.26 37.61 20.69
CA PRO A 85 5.97 38.14 21.13
C PRO A 85 4.78 37.26 20.65
N HIS A 86 3.87 37.04 21.57
CA HIS A 86 2.58 36.36 21.40
C HIS A 86 1.45 37.32 21.77
N VAL A 87 0.49 37.48 20.88
CA VAL A 87 -0.63 38.40 21.06
C VAL A 87 -1.95 37.67 20.94
N VAL A 88 -2.79 37.78 21.99
CA VAL A 88 -4.18 37.31 21.96
C VAL A 88 -5.09 38.52 21.97
N TYR A 89 -6.09 38.53 21.11
CA TYR A 89 -7.06 39.62 21.05
C TYR A 89 -8.45 39.13 20.67
N SER A 90 -9.47 39.87 21.13
CA SER A 90 -10.86 39.67 20.73
C SER A 90 -11.25 40.59 19.60
N ASP A 91 -11.81 40.06 18.52
CA ASP A 91 -12.44 40.82 17.44
C ASP A 91 -13.95 40.92 17.73
N MET A 92 -14.39 42.18 17.92
CA MET A 92 -15.80 42.47 18.28
C MET A 92 -16.73 42.55 17.08
N VAL A 93 -16.25 42.26 15.87
CA VAL A 93 -17.10 42.22 14.67
C VAL A 93 -17.63 40.83 14.41
N ASP A 94 -16.73 39.90 14.41
CA ASP A 94 -17.05 38.47 14.21
C ASP A 94 -17.28 37.75 15.56
N TYR A 95 -16.99 38.49 16.68
CA TYR A 95 -17.06 37.93 18.04
C TYR A 95 -16.12 36.76 18.24
N ASP A 96 -14.94 36.82 17.64
CA ASP A 96 -13.92 35.79 17.64
C ASP A 96 -12.72 36.17 18.50
N ILE A 97 -11.99 35.17 18.99
CA ILE A 97 -10.68 35.33 19.63
C ILE A 97 -9.60 34.79 18.71
N PHE A 98 -8.60 35.67 18.48
CA PHE A 98 -7.44 35.31 17.68
C PHE A 98 -6.16 35.32 18.49
N TYR A 99 -5.25 34.44 18.08
CA TYR A 99 -3.87 34.40 18.53
C TYR A 99 -2.93 34.70 17.39
N MET A 100 -1.90 35.50 17.67
CA MET A 100 -0.83 35.80 16.73
C MET A 100 0.54 35.61 17.38
N SER A 101 1.52 35.15 16.61
CA SER A 101 2.91 35.01 17.04
C SER A 101 3.87 35.39 15.92
N ASN A 102 5.07 35.82 16.28
CA ASN A 102 6.16 36.17 15.37
C ASN A 102 7.40 35.27 15.58
N THR A 103 7.26 34.12 16.13
CA THR A 103 8.37 33.20 16.46
C THR A 103 9.18 32.71 15.25
N ARG A 104 8.69 32.96 14.04
CA ARG A 104 9.33 32.59 12.76
C ARG A 104 9.74 33.80 11.89
N GLY A 105 9.80 34.96 12.48
CA GLY A 105 10.13 36.17 11.76
C GLY A 105 9.00 36.75 10.92
N ALA A 106 7.83 36.10 10.90
CA ALA A 106 6.59 36.63 10.31
C ALA A 106 5.43 36.40 11.28
N TRP A 107 4.48 37.36 11.33
CA TRP A 107 3.30 37.25 12.15
C TRP A 107 2.29 36.26 11.52
N GLU A 108 1.96 35.20 12.26
CA GLU A 108 0.95 34.22 11.89
C GLU A 108 -0.30 34.39 12.75
N ARG A 109 -1.50 34.29 12.16
CA ARG A 109 -2.80 34.46 12.82
C ARG A 109 -3.54 33.12 12.89
N VAL A 110 -4.05 32.77 14.07
CA VAL A 110 -4.83 31.57 14.33
C VAL A 110 -6.12 31.93 15.03
N LEU A 111 -7.26 31.38 14.57
CA LEU A 111 -8.53 31.45 15.28
C LEU A 111 -8.46 30.53 16.52
N VAL A 112 -8.72 31.09 17.68
CA VAL A 112 -8.73 30.36 18.97
C VAL A 112 -10.13 29.87 19.31
N ALA A 113 -11.10 30.78 19.19
CA ALA A 113 -12.51 30.49 19.43
C ALA A 113 -13.37 31.44 18.61
N GLY A 114 -14.47 30.94 18.05
CA GLY A 114 -15.45 31.67 17.23
C GLY A 114 -16.88 31.44 17.69
N ASP A 115 -17.80 32.15 17.05
CA ASP A 115 -19.25 32.05 17.24
C ASP A 115 -19.80 32.51 18.61
N SER A 116 -20.19 33.77 18.71
CA SER A 116 -20.91 34.35 19.86
C SER A 116 -20.07 34.56 21.12
N ILE A 117 -18.81 34.92 20.96
CA ILE A 117 -17.92 35.24 22.08
C ILE A 117 -17.97 36.72 22.36
N SER A 118 -18.08 37.11 23.60
CA SER A 118 -18.17 38.51 23.97
C SER A 118 -16.87 39.04 24.57
N LYS A 119 -16.87 40.23 24.71
CA LYS A 119 -16.17 41.43 25.18
C LYS A 119 -14.91 41.32 26.03
N THR A 120 -14.55 40.15 26.63
CA THR A 120 -13.41 40.05 27.56
C THR A 120 -12.64 38.77 27.33
N SER A 121 -11.35 38.86 27.04
CA SER A 121 -10.43 37.74 27.12
C SER A 121 -9.21 38.13 27.96
N GLU A 122 -8.77 37.18 28.78
CA GLU A 122 -7.48 37.22 29.46
C GLU A 122 -6.66 36.02 28.98
N ALA A 123 -5.39 36.25 28.73
CA ALA A 123 -4.51 35.21 28.27
C ALA A 123 -3.21 35.19 29.06
N GLU A 124 -2.77 33.98 29.42
CA GLU A 124 -1.51 33.73 30.14
C GLU A 124 -0.76 32.58 29.45
N MET A 125 0.55 32.63 29.52
CA MET A 125 1.41 31.56 28.99
C MET A 125 1.92 30.71 30.15
N ASP A 126 1.74 29.39 30.02
CA ASP A 126 2.30 28.44 30.99
C ASP A 126 3.82 28.28 30.79
N GLU A 127 4.46 27.58 31.73
CA GLU A 127 5.90 27.29 31.68
C GLU A 127 6.33 26.40 30.49
N ASN A 128 5.38 25.76 29.79
CA ASN A 128 5.61 24.96 28.59
C ASN A 128 5.29 25.71 27.30
N GLY A 129 5.01 27.02 27.38
CA GLY A 129 4.63 27.86 26.26
C GLY A 129 3.23 27.61 25.74
N GLY A 130 2.41 26.88 26.47
CA GLY A 130 0.98 26.76 26.21
C GLY A 130 0.28 28.07 26.55
N ILE A 131 -0.56 28.58 25.66
CA ILE A 131 -1.32 29.82 25.88
C ILE A 131 -2.72 29.42 26.30
N HIS A 132 -3.09 29.87 27.50
CA HIS A 132 -4.38 29.64 28.11
C HIS A 132 -5.22 30.91 27.99
N VAL A 133 -6.43 30.80 27.45
CA VAL A 133 -7.32 31.92 27.21
C VAL A 133 -8.63 31.66 27.95
N ALA A 134 -8.97 32.55 28.86
CA ALA A 134 -10.29 32.61 29.47
C ALA A 134 -11.12 33.70 28.82
N TYR A 135 -12.36 33.42 28.47
CA TYR A 135 -13.20 34.36 27.75
C TYR A 135 -14.67 34.22 28.18
N TYR A 136 -15.43 35.29 27.93
CA TYR A 136 -16.86 35.33 28.23
C TYR A 136 -17.65 34.96 26.95
N ILE A 137 -18.64 34.11 27.07
CA ILE A 137 -19.54 33.71 26.00
C ILE A 137 -20.88 34.42 26.20
N ASP A 138 -21.21 35.32 25.27
CA ASP A 138 -22.47 36.10 25.27
C ASP A 138 -23.57 35.26 24.60
N GLY A 139 -24.27 34.47 25.36
CA GLY A 139 -25.34 33.60 24.87
C GLY A 139 -26.58 33.62 25.73
N SER A 140 -27.48 32.67 25.54
CA SER A 140 -28.71 32.54 26.34
C SER A 140 -28.43 32.26 27.81
N PHE A 141 -27.20 31.96 28.22
CA PHE A 141 -26.75 31.58 29.56
C PHE A 141 -25.35 32.10 29.84
N ASP A 142 -24.99 33.30 29.64
CA ASP A 142 -23.73 33.98 30.03
C ASP A 142 -22.67 33.03 30.68
N ASP A 143 -21.85 32.38 29.85
CA ASP A 143 -20.91 31.36 30.29
C ASP A 143 -19.44 31.86 30.24
N ILE A 144 -18.53 31.20 30.95
CA ILE A 144 -17.09 31.39 30.84
C ILE A 144 -16.53 30.25 29.97
N GLY A 145 -15.91 30.65 28.84
CA GLY A 145 -15.18 29.73 27.97
C GLY A 145 -13.70 29.65 28.34
N TYR A 146 -13.10 28.55 28.01
CA TYR A 146 -11.67 28.34 28.14
C TYR A 146 -11.13 27.71 26.87
N ALA A 147 -10.02 28.21 26.36
CA ALA A 147 -9.28 27.60 25.26
C ALA A 147 -7.79 27.52 25.61
N ALA A 148 -7.13 26.47 25.17
CA ALA A 148 -5.69 26.34 25.24
C ALA A 148 -5.12 26.21 23.82
N VAL A 149 -4.14 27.06 23.50
CA VAL A 149 -3.43 27.08 22.24
C VAL A 149 -1.97 26.75 22.49
N ARG A 150 -1.42 25.77 21.80
CA ARG A 150 0.04 25.59 21.84
C ARG A 150 0.70 26.71 21.09
N SER A 151 1.68 27.34 21.72
CA SER A 151 2.50 28.37 21.05
C SER A 151 3.11 27.82 19.77
N LEU A 152 3.13 28.61 18.72
CA LEU A 152 3.82 28.28 17.47
C LEU A 152 5.34 28.13 17.67
N ALA A 153 5.90 28.72 18.72
CA ALA A 153 7.30 28.59 19.11
C ALA A 153 7.71 27.18 19.56
N HIS A 154 6.75 26.37 20.01
CA HIS A 154 6.99 25.04 20.54
C HIS A 154 6.65 23.94 19.52
N ARG A 155 6.53 24.26 18.24
CA ARG A 155 6.44 23.23 17.20
C ARG A 155 7.75 22.43 17.20
N PRO A 156 7.68 21.10 17.26
CA PRO A 156 8.88 20.30 17.25
C PRO A 156 9.68 20.53 15.97
N GLN A 157 10.99 20.63 16.10
CA GLN A 157 11.90 20.46 14.98
C GLN A 157 12.19 18.99 14.82
N PHE A 158 12.17 18.51 13.59
CA PHE A 158 12.41 17.13 13.29
C PHE A 158 13.85 16.92 12.86
N GLU A 159 14.50 15.95 13.48
CA GLU A 159 15.86 15.50 13.17
C GLU A 159 15.84 14.00 12.92
N ILE A 160 16.79 13.50 12.16
CA ILE A 160 16.85 12.08 11.81
C ILE A 160 18.30 11.58 11.90
N GLU A 161 18.47 10.34 12.37
CA GLU A 161 19.75 9.65 12.39
C GLU A 161 19.52 8.15 12.06
N PRO A 162 20.37 7.55 11.24
CA PRO A 162 21.46 8.18 10.47
C PRO A 162 20.94 9.16 9.41
N ASP A 163 21.86 9.86 8.74
CA ASP A 163 21.49 10.73 7.61
C ASP A 163 20.74 9.96 6.52
N LEU A 164 19.71 10.58 5.95
CA LEU A 164 18.97 10.01 4.83
C LEU A 164 19.87 9.85 3.59
N PRO A 165 19.57 8.88 2.71
CA PRO A 165 20.33 8.70 1.47
C PRO A 165 20.26 9.96 0.61
N ASN A 166 21.32 10.18 -0.17
CA ASN A 166 21.39 11.33 -1.07
C ASN A 166 20.16 11.47 -1.96
N GLY A 167 19.58 12.66 -1.98
CA GLY A 167 18.38 12.97 -2.73
C GLY A 167 17.07 12.81 -1.93
N VAL A 168 17.14 12.31 -0.70
CA VAL A 168 16.00 12.23 0.23
C VAL A 168 16.20 13.22 1.38
N PHE A 169 15.15 13.90 1.79
CA PHE A 169 15.18 15.00 2.74
C PHE A 169 14.10 14.82 3.81
N LEU A 170 14.39 15.28 5.00
CA LEU A 170 13.41 15.43 6.08
C LEU A 170 12.96 16.88 6.16
N GLY A 171 11.66 17.12 6.17
CA GLY A 171 11.08 18.42 6.48
C GLY A 171 11.21 18.72 7.97
N ALA A 172 12.12 19.62 8.33
CA ALA A 172 12.43 19.92 9.72
C ALA A 172 11.23 20.45 10.52
N GLU A 173 10.22 21.01 9.86
CA GLU A 173 9.05 21.61 10.51
C GLU A 173 7.84 20.66 10.63
N ASN A 174 7.75 19.64 9.78
CA ASN A 174 6.58 18.76 9.70
C ASN A 174 6.91 17.27 9.76
N GLY A 175 8.21 16.92 9.81
CA GLY A 175 8.66 15.53 9.85
C GLY A 175 8.43 14.75 8.55
N THR A 176 8.00 15.40 7.46
CA THR A 176 7.76 14.72 6.19
C THR A 176 9.08 14.33 5.54
N ILE A 177 9.21 13.07 5.13
CA ILE A 177 10.32 12.58 4.32
C ILE A 177 9.91 12.67 2.86
N TYR A 178 10.75 13.31 2.04
CA TYR A 178 10.46 13.54 0.61
C TYR A 178 11.75 13.56 -0.21
N GLY A 179 11.60 13.42 -1.52
CA GLY A 179 12.73 13.47 -2.46
C GLY A 179 12.87 12.18 -3.24
N THR A 180 13.99 12.07 -3.95
CA THR A 180 14.30 10.95 -4.82
C THR A 180 15.71 10.45 -4.48
N PRO A 181 15.86 9.23 -3.97
CA PRO A 181 17.18 8.70 -3.64
C PRO A 181 18.03 8.53 -4.89
N SER A 182 19.30 8.86 -4.80
CA SER A 182 20.28 8.73 -5.88
C SER A 182 21.36 7.67 -5.61
N GLU A 183 21.25 6.93 -4.51
CA GLU A 183 22.19 5.88 -4.13
C GLU A 183 21.47 4.68 -3.50
N PHE A 184 22.13 3.52 -3.51
CA PHE A 184 21.66 2.33 -2.80
C PHE A 184 21.69 2.53 -1.30
N LEU A 185 20.72 1.93 -0.63
CA LEU A 185 20.70 1.85 0.81
C LEU A 185 20.21 0.46 1.22
N ASP A 186 21.05 -0.28 1.96
CA ASP A 186 20.60 -1.48 2.66
C ASP A 186 19.54 -1.11 3.70
N LEU A 187 18.73 -2.10 4.11
CA LEU A 187 17.72 -1.86 5.12
C LEU A 187 18.34 -1.21 6.36
N THR A 188 18.07 0.07 6.54
CA THR A 188 18.63 0.91 7.60
C THR A 188 17.51 1.40 8.50
N GLU A 189 17.67 1.22 9.80
CA GLU A 189 16.77 1.79 10.79
C GLU A 189 17.12 3.25 11.04
N TYR A 190 16.12 4.10 10.96
CA TYR A 190 16.20 5.54 11.20
C TYR A 190 15.45 5.88 12.47
N THR A 191 16.03 6.74 13.26
CA THR A 191 15.36 7.36 14.40
C THR A 191 15.03 8.81 14.04
N VAL A 192 13.75 9.16 14.12
CA VAL A 192 13.28 10.55 13.93
C VAL A 192 12.94 11.10 15.29
N TRP A 193 13.56 12.22 15.64
CA TRP A 193 13.24 12.98 16.84
C TRP A 193 12.36 14.18 16.49
N ALA A 194 11.36 14.41 17.31
CA ALA A 194 10.60 15.64 17.36
C ALA A 194 11.07 16.42 18.59
N ASN A 195 11.96 17.36 18.39
CA ASN A 195 12.62 18.12 19.43
C ASN A 195 11.94 19.46 19.64
N THR A 196 11.53 19.75 20.87
CA THR A 196 11.18 21.11 21.30
C THR A 196 12.31 21.63 22.18
N THR A 197 12.26 22.88 22.60
CA THR A 197 13.25 23.47 23.51
C THR A 197 13.33 22.76 24.88
N ARG A 198 12.31 21.97 25.26
CA ARG A 198 12.20 21.35 26.58
C ARG A 198 12.01 19.84 26.57
N THR A 199 11.45 19.29 25.52
CA THR A 199 11.11 17.87 25.44
C THR A 199 11.49 17.31 24.09
N SER A 200 11.87 16.03 24.09
CA SER A 200 12.16 15.27 22.89
C SER A 200 11.32 14.00 22.88
N ALA A 201 10.71 13.70 21.76
CA ALA A 201 10.07 12.42 21.49
C ALA A 201 10.69 11.83 20.23
N PHE A 202 10.75 10.52 20.13
CA PHE A 202 11.30 9.88 18.94
C PHE A 202 10.42 8.71 18.51
N THR A 203 10.57 8.36 17.24
CA THR A 203 10.06 7.12 16.65
C THR A 203 11.11 6.55 15.72
N THR A 204 11.05 5.25 15.47
CA THR A 204 11.94 4.59 14.52
C THR A 204 11.14 4.08 13.32
N PHE A 205 11.80 4.04 12.16
CA PHE A 205 11.33 3.35 10.97
C PHE A 205 12.52 2.80 10.21
N SER A 206 12.28 1.76 9.42
CA SER A 206 13.31 1.19 8.55
C SER A 206 13.04 1.59 7.11
N MET A 207 14.11 1.91 6.37
CA MET A 207 14.05 2.22 4.95
C MET A 207 15.20 1.51 4.23
N ASN A 208 14.91 0.94 3.06
CA ASN A 208 15.93 0.57 2.09
C ASN A 208 15.67 1.33 0.78
N VAL A 209 16.72 1.49 -0.02
CA VAL A 209 16.60 1.95 -1.41
C VAL A 209 17.05 0.80 -2.27
N ASP A 210 16.12 0.10 -2.86
CA ASP A 210 16.39 -0.99 -3.77
C ASP A 210 16.36 -0.51 -5.23
N TRP A 211 17.18 -1.13 -6.07
CA TRP A 211 17.28 -0.80 -7.48
C TRP A 211 17.06 -2.07 -8.27
N GLU A 212 16.17 -2.02 -9.19
CA GLU A 212 15.95 -3.10 -10.13
C GLU A 212 16.73 -2.81 -11.41
N LEU A 213 17.45 -3.80 -11.90
CA LEU A 213 18.18 -3.71 -13.16
C LEU A 213 17.26 -4.17 -14.30
N MET A 214 16.77 -3.22 -15.08
CA MET A 214 15.84 -3.49 -16.17
C MET A 214 16.52 -3.33 -17.54
N ALA A 215 16.37 -4.33 -18.39
CA ALA A 215 16.75 -4.24 -19.79
C ALA A 215 15.79 -3.31 -20.55
N SER A 216 16.30 -2.68 -21.62
CA SER A 216 15.47 -1.90 -22.54
C SER A 216 14.51 -2.78 -23.35
N VAL A 217 14.75 -4.08 -23.38
CA VAL A 217 13.93 -5.11 -24.02
C VAL A 217 14.01 -6.42 -23.21
N ASP A 218 12.89 -7.08 -23.01
CA ASP A 218 12.82 -8.37 -22.30
C ASP A 218 13.16 -9.53 -23.25
N TYR A 219 12.90 -9.35 -24.53
CA TYR A 219 13.14 -10.33 -25.59
C TYR A 219 13.62 -9.65 -26.87
N LEU A 220 14.73 -10.11 -27.41
CA LEU A 220 15.27 -9.72 -28.69
C LEU A 220 15.34 -10.92 -29.63
N GLU A 221 14.65 -10.84 -30.78
CA GLU A 221 14.83 -11.73 -31.92
C GLU A 221 15.50 -10.97 -33.05
N THR A 222 16.59 -11.52 -33.58
CA THR A 222 17.33 -10.89 -34.65
C THR A 222 17.93 -11.94 -35.60
N PRO A 223 17.86 -11.73 -36.93
CA PRO A 223 18.56 -12.59 -37.87
C PRO A 223 20.08 -12.48 -37.71
N ARG A 224 20.79 -13.57 -37.94
CA ARG A 224 22.25 -13.56 -38.03
C ARG A 224 22.72 -12.51 -39.06
N ASN A 225 23.84 -11.85 -38.80
CA ASN A 225 24.44 -10.76 -39.59
C ASN A 225 23.58 -9.48 -39.64
N THR A 226 22.59 -9.33 -38.84
CA THR A 226 21.84 -8.09 -38.66
C THR A 226 22.32 -7.39 -37.38
N ALA A 227 22.73 -6.13 -37.50
CA ALA A 227 23.13 -5.33 -36.31
C ALA A 227 21.93 -5.11 -35.42
N ILE A 228 22.11 -5.32 -34.13
CA ILE A 228 21.05 -5.06 -33.15
C ILE A 228 21.02 -3.58 -32.77
N THR A 229 19.82 -3.09 -32.42
CA THR A 229 19.70 -1.88 -31.63
C THR A 229 20.33 -2.17 -30.24
N PRO A 230 21.22 -1.30 -29.74
CA PRO A 230 21.88 -1.57 -28.47
C PRO A 230 20.87 -1.82 -27.36
N ILE A 231 21.03 -2.91 -26.61
CA ILE A 231 20.28 -3.20 -25.40
C ILE A 231 20.97 -2.45 -24.28
N THR A 232 20.27 -1.50 -23.70
CA THR A 232 20.72 -0.73 -22.53
C THR A 232 20.04 -1.23 -21.29
N PHE A 233 20.74 -1.16 -20.15
CA PHE A 233 20.19 -1.46 -18.85
C PHE A 233 20.10 -0.17 -18.06
N ASN A 234 19.00 0.00 -17.37
CA ASN A 234 18.74 1.16 -16.55
C ASN A 234 18.45 0.72 -15.14
N TRP A 235 18.91 1.53 -14.18
CA TRP A 235 18.49 1.41 -12.81
C TRP A 235 17.10 2.01 -12.65
N THR A 236 16.19 1.27 -12.02
CA THR A 236 14.94 1.79 -11.50
C THR A 236 15.08 1.78 -9.98
N ALA A 237 15.16 2.96 -9.36
CA ALA A 237 15.24 3.08 -7.92
C ALA A 237 13.84 2.96 -7.32
N TRP A 238 13.71 2.12 -6.31
CA TRP A 238 12.52 2.01 -5.49
C TRP A 238 12.86 2.44 -4.07
N THR A 239 12.13 3.37 -3.51
CA THR A 239 12.13 3.60 -2.07
C THR A 239 11.06 2.71 -1.47
N SER A 240 11.44 1.76 -0.66
CA SER A 240 10.52 1.04 0.21
C SER A 240 10.72 1.52 1.64
N GLY A 241 9.70 2.08 2.20
CA GLY A 241 9.60 2.45 3.60
C GLY A 241 8.25 1.97 4.12
N VAL A 242 8.15 1.67 5.40
CA VAL A 242 6.87 1.39 6.04
C VAL A 242 6.40 2.68 6.70
N LEU A 243 5.45 3.37 6.09
CA LEU A 243 4.75 4.48 6.73
C LEU A 243 3.46 3.91 7.32
N ASN A 244 3.34 4.00 8.64
CA ASN A 244 2.13 3.59 9.33
C ASN A 244 1.29 4.83 9.62
N SER A 245 0.03 4.78 9.24
CA SER A 245 -0.96 5.75 9.72
C SER A 245 -2.12 5.01 10.35
N THR A 246 -2.62 5.53 11.47
CA THR A 246 -3.80 4.99 12.13
C THR A 246 -4.88 6.05 12.21
N SER A 247 -6.12 5.66 11.98
CA SER A 247 -7.28 6.55 12.04
C SER A 247 -8.46 5.84 12.69
N SER A 248 -9.26 6.60 13.46
CA SER A 248 -10.53 6.09 13.96
C SER A 248 -11.55 6.02 12.82
N VAL A 249 -12.24 4.89 12.72
CA VAL A 249 -13.30 4.65 11.74
C VAL A 249 -14.67 4.88 12.38
N TYR A 250 -14.84 4.37 13.60
CA TYR A 250 -16.08 4.48 14.33
C TYR A 250 -15.81 4.45 15.86
N THR A 251 -16.26 5.48 16.56
CA THR A 251 -15.93 5.72 17.98
C THR A 251 -17.18 5.76 18.89
N SER A 252 -18.27 5.16 18.48
CA SER A 252 -19.52 5.21 19.22
C SER A 252 -19.96 3.83 19.70
N GLY A 253 -20.01 3.66 21.02
CA GLY A 253 -20.43 2.43 21.68
C GLY A 253 -19.43 1.27 21.58
N ASN A 254 -19.80 0.08 22.07
CA ASN A 254 -18.95 -1.12 21.99
C ASN A 254 -19.02 -1.70 20.58
N SER A 255 -17.98 -1.45 19.76
CA SER A 255 -17.92 -1.81 18.34
C SER A 255 -16.59 -2.43 17.94
N GLY A 256 -16.53 -3.01 16.75
CA GLY A 256 -15.30 -3.58 16.17
C GLY A 256 -15.07 -5.06 16.48
N ASP A 257 -16.08 -5.77 16.95
CA ASP A 257 -16.02 -7.23 16.99
C ASP A 257 -16.21 -7.79 15.58
N TYR A 258 -15.43 -8.84 15.23
CA TYR A 258 -15.54 -9.55 13.96
C TYR A 258 -15.34 -8.64 12.74
N ASN A 259 -14.33 -7.76 12.77
CA ASN A 259 -13.99 -6.93 11.62
C ASN A 259 -13.65 -7.76 10.40
N SER A 260 -14.11 -7.28 9.24
CA SER A 260 -13.64 -7.76 7.94
C SER A 260 -13.49 -6.57 7.00
N ILE A 261 -12.50 -6.60 6.12
CA ILE A 261 -12.09 -5.50 5.26
C ILE A 261 -11.98 -5.97 3.80
N ALA A 262 -12.35 -5.09 2.88
CA ALA A 262 -12.11 -5.26 1.46
C ALA A 262 -11.83 -3.89 0.81
N VAL A 263 -11.15 -3.88 -0.34
CA VAL A 263 -10.83 -2.69 -1.11
C VAL A 263 -11.49 -2.77 -2.48
N ASP A 264 -12.15 -1.70 -2.93
CA ASP A 264 -12.80 -1.65 -4.24
C ASP A 264 -11.82 -1.27 -5.37
N SER A 265 -12.25 -1.33 -6.63
CA SER A 265 -11.44 -1.04 -7.80
C SER A 265 -10.92 0.41 -7.88
N ASN A 266 -11.40 1.29 -7.01
CA ASN A 266 -10.99 2.68 -6.89
C ASN A 266 -10.14 2.93 -5.64
N ASP A 267 -9.57 1.88 -5.04
CA ASP A 267 -8.78 1.90 -3.80
C ASP A 267 -9.56 2.48 -2.62
N LYS A 268 -10.89 2.25 -2.57
CA LYS A 268 -11.69 2.63 -1.41
C LYS A 268 -11.87 1.46 -0.48
N VAL A 269 -11.68 1.75 0.78
CA VAL A 269 -11.75 0.76 1.85
C VAL A 269 -13.17 0.62 2.36
N HIS A 270 -13.59 -0.63 2.50
CA HIS A 270 -14.86 -1.05 3.06
C HIS A 270 -14.61 -1.97 4.26
N ILE A 271 -15.18 -1.61 5.42
CA ILE A 271 -15.07 -2.39 6.66
C ILE A 271 -16.47 -2.76 7.12
N VAL A 272 -16.70 -4.03 7.43
CA VAL A 272 -17.90 -4.48 8.13
C VAL A 272 -17.54 -4.91 9.53
N PHE A 273 -18.41 -4.61 10.49
CA PHE A 273 -18.18 -4.92 11.90
C PHE A 273 -19.47 -5.08 12.67
N TYR A 274 -19.40 -5.86 13.73
CA TYR A 274 -20.47 -6.01 14.69
C TYR A 274 -20.34 -4.98 15.83
N ARG A 275 -21.45 -4.36 16.18
CA ARG A 275 -21.55 -3.47 17.33
C ARG A 275 -22.34 -4.16 18.45
N ASP A 276 -21.65 -4.49 19.55
CA ASP A 276 -22.17 -5.35 20.61
C ASP A 276 -23.28 -4.68 21.45
N ASP A 277 -23.16 -3.38 21.77
CA ASP A 277 -24.10 -2.64 22.61
C ASP A 277 -25.52 -2.53 22.04
N ASN A 278 -25.65 -2.53 20.72
CA ASN A 278 -26.94 -2.53 20.02
C ASN A 278 -27.21 -3.79 19.19
N SER A 279 -26.25 -4.72 19.17
CA SER A 279 -26.35 -6.02 18.50
C SER A 279 -26.66 -5.93 17.00
N ASN A 280 -26.03 -4.99 16.29
CA ASN A 280 -26.27 -4.69 14.89
C ASN A 280 -25.02 -4.85 14.04
N LEU A 281 -25.25 -5.06 12.73
CA LEU A 281 -24.21 -5.10 11.71
C LEU A 281 -24.06 -3.73 11.02
N TYR A 282 -22.82 -3.26 10.94
CA TYR A 282 -22.45 -1.98 10.33
C TYR A 282 -21.48 -2.15 9.17
N HIS A 283 -21.49 -1.14 8.30
CA HIS A 283 -20.53 -0.95 7.22
C HIS A 283 -19.95 0.46 7.31
N ALA A 284 -18.65 0.58 7.24
CA ALA A 284 -17.93 1.84 7.12
C ALA A 284 -17.14 1.88 5.81
N THR A 285 -17.00 3.07 5.23
CA THR A 285 -16.18 3.27 4.02
C THR A 285 -15.58 4.66 3.98
N ASN A 286 -14.42 4.80 3.32
CA ASN A 286 -13.75 6.06 3.04
C ASN A 286 -14.00 6.57 1.61
N ALA A 287 -14.96 6.02 0.88
CA ALA A 287 -15.24 6.34 -0.52
C ALA A 287 -15.48 7.84 -0.80
N SER A 288 -15.94 8.62 0.18
CA SER A 288 -16.13 10.07 0.07
C SER A 288 -14.90 10.89 0.43
N GLY A 289 -13.74 10.27 0.68
CA GLY A 289 -12.52 10.92 1.18
C GLY A 289 -12.45 11.04 2.71
N SER A 290 -13.51 10.68 3.41
CA SER A 290 -13.58 10.56 4.87
C SER A 290 -14.41 9.36 5.27
N TRP A 291 -14.20 8.84 6.48
CA TRP A 291 -14.96 7.71 6.97
C TRP A 291 -16.44 8.06 7.15
N SER A 292 -17.29 7.23 6.59
CA SER A 292 -18.75 7.28 6.75
C SER A 292 -19.26 5.90 7.14
N THR A 293 -20.22 5.84 8.05
CA THR A 293 -20.74 4.57 8.60
C THR A 293 -22.25 4.49 8.47
N SER A 294 -22.75 3.31 8.10
CA SER A 294 -24.17 3.01 7.99
C SER A 294 -24.47 1.62 8.53
N SER A 295 -25.69 1.40 9.04
CA SER A 295 -26.13 0.07 9.44
C SER A 295 -26.51 -0.77 8.22
N ILE A 296 -26.09 -2.04 8.18
CA ILE A 296 -26.55 -3.03 7.21
C ILE A 296 -27.87 -3.63 7.69
N GLU A 297 -27.87 -4.13 8.92
CA GLU A 297 -29.09 -4.70 9.55
C GLU A 297 -29.12 -4.38 11.05
N THR A 298 -30.32 -4.07 11.56
CA THR A 298 -30.54 -3.59 12.93
C THR A 298 -31.56 -4.43 13.71
N SER A 299 -31.93 -5.61 13.24
CA SER A 299 -32.97 -6.45 13.83
C SER A 299 -32.39 -7.64 14.62
N ASN A 300 -32.65 -7.68 15.94
CA ASN A 300 -32.55 -8.91 16.75
C ASN A 300 -31.19 -9.61 16.81
N ASN A 301 -30.10 -8.93 17.19
CA ASN A 301 -28.77 -9.52 17.37
C ASN A 301 -28.24 -10.20 16.09
N VAL A 302 -27.79 -9.37 15.17
CA VAL A 302 -27.28 -9.76 13.84
C VAL A 302 -25.88 -9.21 13.62
N GLY A 303 -25.06 -9.94 12.86
CA GLY A 303 -23.81 -9.43 12.37
C GLY A 303 -22.55 -10.02 13.02
N LYS A 304 -22.67 -11.00 13.92
CA LYS A 304 -21.49 -11.72 14.41
C LYS A 304 -20.85 -12.53 13.27
N TYR A 305 -19.53 -12.68 13.37
CA TYR A 305 -18.72 -13.40 12.39
C TYR A 305 -18.92 -12.87 10.96
N CYS A 306 -19.07 -11.53 10.80
CA CYS A 306 -19.25 -10.95 9.49
C CYS A 306 -17.98 -11.03 8.64
N SER A 307 -18.18 -11.20 7.34
CA SER A 307 -17.12 -11.20 6.33
C SER A 307 -17.60 -10.46 5.08
N ILE A 308 -16.71 -9.71 4.42
CA ILE A 308 -17.01 -8.91 3.22
C ILE A 308 -16.13 -9.36 2.05
N ALA A 309 -16.72 -9.42 0.85
CA ALA A 309 -16.02 -9.54 -0.42
C ALA A 309 -16.62 -8.55 -1.43
N ILE A 310 -15.86 -8.23 -2.48
CA ILE A 310 -16.27 -7.28 -3.52
C ILE A 310 -16.25 -7.98 -4.87
N ASP A 311 -17.29 -7.76 -5.68
CA ASP A 311 -17.40 -8.31 -7.03
C ASP A 311 -16.70 -7.41 -8.08
N SER A 312 -16.59 -7.88 -9.33
CA SER A 312 -15.92 -7.17 -10.43
C SER A 312 -16.55 -5.83 -10.79
N ASN A 313 -17.74 -5.53 -10.27
CA ASN A 313 -18.50 -4.30 -10.48
C ASN A 313 -18.54 -3.40 -9.22
N ASP A 314 -17.66 -3.62 -8.26
CA ASP A 314 -17.63 -2.96 -6.95
C ASP A 314 -18.92 -3.20 -6.12
N GLY A 315 -19.61 -4.28 -6.36
CA GLY A 315 -20.72 -4.71 -5.53
C GLY A 315 -20.22 -5.36 -4.23
N LEU A 316 -20.81 -4.98 -3.11
CA LEU A 316 -20.42 -5.44 -1.79
C LEU A 316 -21.24 -6.67 -1.37
N HIS A 317 -20.58 -7.75 -1.05
CA HIS A 317 -21.14 -9.00 -0.58
C HIS A 317 -20.76 -9.22 0.88
N VAL A 318 -21.75 -9.43 1.76
CA VAL A 318 -21.49 -9.61 3.20
C VAL A 318 -22.21 -10.86 3.70
N SER A 319 -21.46 -11.78 4.30
CA SER A 319 -22.01 -12.90 5.06
C SER A 319 -21.99 -12.59 6.56
N TYR A 320 -22.96 -13.05 7.33
CA TYR A 320 -23.03 -12.82 8.76
C TYR A 320 -24.01 -13.77 9.46
N GLN A 321 -23.85 -13.90 10.77
CA GLN A 321 -24.76 -14.70 11.61
C GLN A 321 -25.93 -13.86 12.12
N TYR A 322 -27.15 -14.43 12.05
CA TYR A 322 -28.29 -14.05 12.85
C TYR A 322 -28.26 -14.85 14.16
N ASN A 323 -27.74 -14.28 15.22
CA ASN A 323 -27.40 -15.00 16.44
C ASN A 323 -28.63 -15.54 17.19
N THR A 324 -29.72 -14.76 17.30
CA THR A 324 -30.95 -15.17 18.01
C THR A 324 -31.66 -16.34 17.30
N GLY A 325 -31.61 -16.38 15.97
CA GLY A 325 -32.22 -17.41 15.14
C GLY A 325 -31.26 -18.52 14.70
N ASN A 326 -29.97 -18.39 15.03
CA ASN A 326 -28.90 -19.28 14.60
C ASN A 326 -28.94 -19.57 13.08
N ALA A 327 -28.97 -18.49 12.26
CA ALA A 327 -29.09 -18.58 10.82
C ALA A 327 -27.92 -17.87 10.12
N LEU A 328 -27.50 -18.42 8.98
CA LEU A 328 -26.61 -17.77 8.04
C LEU A 328 -27.39 -16.76 7.20
N LYS A 329 -26.93 -15.52 7.19
CA LYS A 329 -27.50 -14.45 6.38
C LYS A 329 -26.47 -13.88 5.41
N TYR A 330 -27.00 -13.25 4.37
CA TYR A 330 -26.25 -12.59 3.33
C TYR A 330 -26.88 -11.23 3.02
N ALA A 331 -26.03 -10.21 2.85
CA ALA A 331 -26.43 -8.91 2.36
C ALA A 331 -25.61 -8.53 1.12
N TYR A 332 -26.27 -7.86 0.17
CA TYR A 332 -25.66 -7.37 -1.06
C TYR A 332 -26.01 -5.91 -1.29
N LYS A 333 -25.05 -5.14 -1.73
CA LYS A 333 -25.20 -3.75 -2.12
C LYS A 333 -24.45 -3.52 -3.42
N ALA A 334 -25.17 -3.28 -4.52
CA ALA A 334 -24.54 -2.92 -5.79
C ALA A 334 -23.79 -1.59 -5.68
N SER A 335 -22.74 -1.42 -6.49
CA SER A 335 -21.99 -0.17 -6.57
C SER A 335 -22.93 1.02 -6.78
N GLY A 336 -22.74 2.10 -6.03
CA GLY A 336 -23.59 3.29 -6.06
C GLY A 336 -25.01 3.15 -5.49
N ALA A 337 -25.44 1.95 -5.06
CA ALA A 337 -26.75 1.77 -4.45
C ALA A 337 -26.82 2.39 -3.04
N SER A 338 -28.00 2.89 -2.68
CA SER A 338 -28.24 3.49 -1.36
C SER A 338 -28.69 2.48 -0.29
N SER A 339 -29.07 1.26 -0.66
CA SER A 339 -29.67 0.28 0.25
C SER A 339 -29.11 -1.12 0.05
N TRP A 340 -29.11 -1.92 1.12
CA TRP A 340 -28.72 -3.32 1.13
C TRP A 340 -29.93 -4.23 0.84
N SER A 341 -29.77 -5.20 -0.05
CA SER A 341 -30.66 -6.35 -0.17
C SER A 341 -30.20 -7.45 0.79
N LYS A 342 -31.13 -8.14 1.47
CA LYS A 342 -30.81 -9.13 2.51
C LYS A 342 -31.56 -10.42 2.29
N THR A 343 -30.87 -11.55 2.52
CA THR A 343 -31.44 -12.89 2.34
C THR A 343 -30.95 -13.81 3.45
N THR A 344 -31.80 -14.71 3.94
CA THR A 344 -31.38 -15.84 4.77
C THR A 344 -30.93 -16.95 3.84
N VAL A 345 -29.70 -17.44 4.05
CA VAL A 345 -29.07 -18.50 3.27
C VAL A 345 -29.39 -19.86 3.87
N ASP A 346 -29.11 -20.04 5.16
CA ASP A 346 -29.41 -21.24 5.94
C ASP A 346 -30.08 -20.83 7.25
N ASN A 347 -31.17 -21.47 7.60
CA ASN A 347 -31.91 -21.19 8.81
C ASN A 347 -31.34 -21.88 10.07
N THR A 348 -30.29 -22.67 9.94
CA THR A 348 -29.82 -23.57 11.00
C THR A 348 -28.33 -23.48 11.30
N GLY A 349 -27.59 -22.51 10.72
CA GLY A 349 -26.12 -22.38 10.87
C GLY A 349 -25.65 -20.94 10.82
N GLY A 350 -24.36 -20.73 10.53
CA GLY A 350 -23.83 -19.42 10.22
C GLY A 350 -22.84 -18.84 11.20
N LYS A 351 -22.26 -19.64 12.10
CA LYS A 351 -21.09 -19.19 12.88
C LYS A 351 -19.83 -19.26 12.03
N PHE A 352 -18.87 -18.39 12.37
CA PHE A 352 -17.57 -18.36 11.71
C PHE A 352 -17.68 -18.26 10.19
N THR A 353 -18.54 -17.34 9.68
CA THR A 353 -18.74 -17.22 8.24
C THR A 353 -17.56 -16.51 7.58
N SER A 354 -17.19 -16.96 6.39
CA SER A 354 -16.24 -16.30 5.50
C SER A 354 -16.79 -16.34 4.08
N ILE A 355 -16.66 -15.23 3.32
CA ILE A 355 -17.21 -15.07 1.98
C ILE A 355 -16.13 -14.71 0.97
N ALA A 356 -16.19 -15.31 -0.22
CA ALA A 356 -15.42 -14.94 -1.39
C ALA A 356 -16.33 -14.90 -2.63
N VAL A 357 -15.87 -14.24 -3.70
CA VAL A 357 -16.60 -14.09 -4.96
C VAL A 357 -15.78 -14.68 -6.09
N ASP A 358 -16.39 -15.49 -6.96
CA ASP A 358 -15.71 -16.11 -8.10
C ASP A 358 -15.60 -15.15 -9.30
N SER A 359 -14.92 -15.57 -10.38
CA SER A 359 -14.74 -14.78 -11.60
C SER A 359 -16.03 -14.39 -12.33
N ASN A 360 -17.16 -15.02 -11.96
CA ASN A 360 -18.49 -14.75 -12.51
C ASN A 360 -19.36 -13.91 -11.55
N ASP A 361 -18.75 -13.23 -10.57
CA ASP A 361 -19.43 -12.44 -9.53
C ASP A 361 -20.40 -13.26 -8.65
N LYS A 362 -20.13 -14.56 -8.52
CA LYS A 362 -20.95 -15.46 -7.72
C LYS A 362 -20.37 -15.58 -6.30
N PRO A 363 -21.12 -15.25 -5.24
CA PRO A 363 -20.64 -15.37 -3.87
C PRO A 363 -20.68 -16.83 -3.36
N HIS A 364 -19.63 -17.19 -2.64
CA HIS A 364 -19.40 -18.47 -1.97
C HIS A 364 -19.16 -18.23 -0.49
N ILE A 365 -19.75 -19.01 0.40
CA ILE A 365 -19.66 -18.83 1.85
C ILE A 365 -19.27 -20.16 2.51
N ALA A 366 -18.19 -20.15 3.27
CA ALA A 366 -17.85 -21.19 4.24
C ALA A 366 -18.41 -20.80 5.61
N TYR A 367 -18.93 -21.76 6.35
CA TYR A 367 -19.49 -21.49 7.68
C TYR A 367 -19.58 -22.76 8.53
N ARG A 368 -19.74 -22.60 9.84
CA ARG A 368 -20.13 -23.71 10.71
C ARG A 368 -21.63 -23.90 10.66
N ASP A 369 -22.07 -25.10 10.34
CA ASP A 369 -23.49 -25.49 10.35
C ASP A 369 -24.04 -25.77 11.76
N SER A 370 -25.29 -26.19 11.88
CA SER A 370 -25.93 -26.49 13.16
C SER A 370 -25.39 -27.76 13.83
N GLY A 371 -24.80 -28.66 13.06
CA GLY A 371 -24.16 -29.89 13.58
C GLY A 371 -22.79 -29.67 14.18
N GLY A 372 -22.20 -28.50 13.92
CA GLY A 372 -20.79 -28.22 14.24
C GLY A 372 -19.86 -28.53 13.10
N ASP A 373 -20.37 -28.96 11.96
CA ASP A 373 -19.66 -29.39 10.78
C ASP A 373 -19.35 -28.20 9.85
N LEU A 374 -18.47 -28.39 8.85
CA LEU A 374 -18.17 -27.40 7.84
C LEU A 374 -19.27 -27.37 6.78
N GLY A 375 -20.03 -26.29 6.79
CA GLY A 375 -21.01 -25.95 5.77
C GLY A 375 -20.42 -25.08 4.66
N TYR A 376 -20.97 -25.23 3.47
CA TYR A 376 -20.67 -24.41 2.32
C TYR A 376 -21.94 -23.99 1.63
N ALA A 377 -22.01 -22.75 1.17
CA ALA A 377 -23.14 -22.21 0.43
C ALA A 377 -22.64 -21.44 -0.80
N GLU A 378 -23.37 -21.59 -1.92
CA GLU A 378 -23.12 -20.84 -3.14
C GLU A 378 -24.42 -20.27 -3.72
N LYS A 379 -24.35 -19.10 -4.36
CA LYS A 379 -25.51 -18.49 -4.96
C LYS A 379 -25.66 -18.94 -6.40
N THR A 380 -26.79 -19.56 -6.72
CA THR A 380 -27.14 -19.99 -8.09
C THR A 380 -28.35 -19.20 -8.58
N GLY A 381 -28.10 -18.19 -9.43
CA GLY A 381 -29.13 -17.27 -9.87
C GLY A 381 -29.72 -16.44 -8.71
N SER A 382 -31.02 -16.60 -8.43
CA SER A 382 -31.67 -15.93 -7.29
C SER A 382 -31.74 -16.76 -6.01
N SER A 383 -31.26 -18.02 -6.04
CA SER A 383 -31.35 -18.98 -4.95
C SER A 383 -29.97 -19.33 -4.39
N TRP A 384 -29.94 -19.88 -3.18
CA TRP A 384 -28.77 -20.43 -2.57
C TRP A 384 -28.82 -21.94 -2.56
N THR A 385 -27.70 -22.60 -2.90
CA THR A 385 -27.45 -24.01 -2.67
C THR A 385 -26.50 -24.11 -1.49
N PHE A 386 -26.82 -24.90 -0.48
CA PHE A 386 -26.01 -25.02 0.72
C PHE A 386 -26.07 -26.45 1.31
N GLY A 387 -25.06 -26.82 2.07
CA GLY A 387 -24.99 -28.11 2.75
C GLY A 387 -23.65 -28.34 3.45
N THR A 388 -23.56 -29.41 4.21
CA THR A 388 -22.30 -29.86 4.84
C THR A 388 -21.37 -30.42 3.78
N VAL A 389 -20.16 -29.89 3.68
CA VAL A 389 -19.10 -30.35 2.75
C VAL A 389 -18.05 -31.20 3.42
N GLN A 390 -17.89 -31.07 4.74
CA GLN A 390 -16.99 -31.88 5.54
C GLN A 390 -17.57 -32.09 6.94
N THR A 391 -17.74 -33.35 7.33
CA THR A 391 -18.09 -33.69 8.71
C THR A 391 -16.84 -33.56 9.57
N ALA A 392 -16.92 -32.70 10.55
CA ALA A 392 -15.85 -32.40 11.50
C ALA A 392 -16.38 -32.48 12.93
N GLY A 393 -15.50 -32.40 13.89
CA GLY A 393 -15.92 -32.55 15.29
C GLY A 393 -16.62 -31.34 15.84
N ASP A 394 -16.06 -30.14 15.64
CA ASP A 394 -16.63 -28.84 16.04
C ASP A 394 -15.81 -27.68 15.40
N ILE A 395 -16.30 -27.14 14.32
CA ILE A 395 -15.62 -26.05 13.62
C ILE A 395 -15.62 -24.78 14.47
N ALA A 396 -14.44 -24.20 14.71
CA ALA A 396 -14.25 -23.01 15.51
C ALA A 396 -13.59 -21.83 14.76
N SER A 397 -13.19 -22.03 13.51
CA SER A 397 -12.75 -21.00 12.58
C SER A 397 -12.86 -21.51 11.15
N THR A 398 -13.25 -20.63 10.21
CA THR A 398 -13.22 -20.90 8.76
C THR A 398 -12.76 -19.65 8.01
N SER A 399 -12.01 -19.84 6.94
CA SER A 399 -11.72 -18.82 5.96
C SER A 399 -11.76 -19.42 4.56
N ILE A 400 -12.25 -18.68 3.55
CA ILE A 400 -12.44 -19.12 2.17
C ILE A 400 -11.71 -18.22 1.20
N ALA A 401 -11.03 -18.79 0.22
CA ALA A 401 -10.45 -18.11 -0.93
C ALA A 401 -10.76 -18.86 -2.21
N ILE A 402 -10.66 -18.21 -3.36
CA ILE A 402 -10.96 -18.76 -4.68
C ILE A 402 -9.76 -18.50 -5.58
N ASP A 403 -9.28 -19.53 -6.28
CA ASP A 403 -8.18 -19.42 -7.24
C ASP A 403 -8.66 -18.89 -8.61
N SER A 404 -7.74 -18.64 -9.54
CA SER A 404 -8.06 -18.07 -10.86
C SER A 404 -8.87 -19.00 -11.76
N ASP A 405 -8.93 -20.29 -11.44
CA ASP A 405 -9.75 -21.31 -12.12
C ASP A 405 -11.13 -21.52 -11.47
N ASP A 406 -11.52 -20.63 -10.52
CA ASP A 406 -12.75 -20.70 -9.73
C ASP A 406 -12.83 -21.92 -8.79
N HIS A 407 -11.70 -22.53 -8.43
CA HIS A 407 -11.70 -23.54 -7.40
C HIS A 407 -11.76 -22.93 -6.00
N ILE A 408 -12.47 -23.63 -5.14
CA ILE A 408 -12.69 -23.19 -3.77
C ILE A 408 -11.62 -23.78 -2.85
N HIS A 409 -11.04 -22.93 -2.02
CA HIS A 409 -10.10 -23.30 -0.97
C HIS A 409 -10.63 -22.82 0.38
N ILE A 410 -10.74 -23.72 1.34
CA ILE A 410 -11.24 -23.41 2.69
C ILE A 410 -10.21 -23.89 3.71
N ALA A 411 -9.70 -22.96 4.52
CA ALA A 411 -8.98 -23.30 5.74
C ALA A 411 -9.96 -23.37 6.90
N TYR A 412 -9.85 -24.40 7.74
CA TYR A 412 -10.71 -24.53 8.92
C TYR A 412 -10.00 -25.20 10.10
N PHE A 413 -10.46 -24.85 11.29
CA PHE A 413 -9.99 -25.41 12.55
C PHE A 413 -11.09 -26.26 13.21
N ASP A 414 -10.77 -27.51 13.48
CA ASP A 414 -11.59 -28.44 14.28
C ASP A 414 -11.14 -28.39 15.74
N SER A 415 -11.93 -27.75 16.59
CA SER A 415 -11.61 -27.56 18.00
C SER A 415 -11.64 -28.81 18.86
N ASN A 416 -12.37 -29.84 18.44
CA ASN A 416 -12.41 -31.12 19.16
C ASN A 416 -11.11 -31.93 19.00
N ASN A 417 -10.59 -31.94 17.78
CA ASN A 417 -9.34 -32.62 17.48
C ASN A 417 -8.12 -31.72 17.64
N LYS A 418 -8.32 -30.39 17.68
CA LYS A 418 -7.30 -29.32 17.71
C LYS A 418 -6.50 -29.21 16.40
N ASP A 419 -7.07 -29.68 15.33
CA ASP A 419 -6.45 -29.85 14.04
C ASP A 419 -6.85 -28.74 13.06
N MET A 420 -5.88 -28.29 12.29
CA MET A 420 -6.07 -27.40 11.15
C MET A 420 -6.10 -28.19 9.84
N PHE A 421 -7.05 -27.88 8.99
CA PHE A 421 -7.25 -28.52 7.71
C PHE A 421 -7.38 -27.51 6.57
N HIS A 422 -7.05 -27.97 5.37
CA HIS A 422 -7.42 -27.35 4.11
C HIS A 422 -8.39 -28.24 3.35
N LEU A 423 -9.49 -27.69 2.84
CA LEU A 423 -10.47 -28.33 1.98
C LEU A 423 -10.51 -27.64 0.63
N THR A 424 -10.54 -28.38 -0.47
CA THR A 424 -10.63 -27.83 -1.82
C THR A 424 -11.46 -28.72 -2.75
N ASN A 425 -11.96 -28.13 -3.84
CA ASN A 425 -12.68 -28.82 -4.91
C ASN A 425 -11.90 -28.86 -6.24
N THR A 426 -10.60 -28.58 -6.26
CA THR A 426 -9.73 -28.56 -7.45
C THR A 426 -9.77 -29.84 -8.28
N SER A 427 -10.05 -31.00 -7.65
CA SER A 427 -10.20 -32.29 -8.35
C SER A 427 -11.61 -32.55 -8.90
N GLY A 428 -12.51 -31.55 -8.85
CA GLY A 428 -13.94 -31.69 -9.19
C GLY A 428 -14.79 -32.30 -8.07
N SER A 429 -14.20 -32.61 -6.92
CA SER A 429 -14.86 -33.06 -5.70
C SER A 429 -14.14 -32.54 -4.47
N TRP A 430 -14.85 -32.40 -3.36
CA TRP A 430 -14.27 -31.92 -2.11
C TRP A 430 -13.23 -32.91 -1.58
N ALA A 431 -12.02 -32.41 -1.29
CA ALA A 431 -10.91 -33.18 -0.73
C ALA A 431 -10.29 -32.40 0.43
N SER A 432 -10.17 -33.04 1.59
CA SER A 432 -9.60 -32.47 2.80
C SER A 432 -8.17 -32.96 3.02
N SER A 433 -7.29 -32.03 3.41
CA SER A 433 -5.90 -32.30 3.81
C SER A 433 -5.69 -31.86 5.24
N PHE A 434 -5.20 -32.77 6.10
CA PHE A 434 -4.69 -32.39 7.42
C PHE A 434 -3.41 -31.56 7.26
N LEU A 435 -3.29 -30.48 7.99
CA LEU A 435 -2.12 -29.60 7.95
C LEU A 435 -1.29 -29.72 9.23
N GLU A 436 -1.89 -29.47 10.40
CA GLU A 436 -1.16 -29.50 11.68
C GLU A 436 -2.14 -29.57 12.88
N ASP A 437 -1.68 -30.16 14.01
CA ASP A 437 -2.28 -29.99 15.34
C ASP A 437 -1.76 -28.67 15.93
N ILE A 438 -2.64 -27.70 16.21
CA ILE A 438 -2.29 -26.35 16.67
C ILE A 438 -2.71 -26.06 18.11
N GLY A 439 -3.10 -27.12 18.83
CA GLY A 439 -3.49 -27.05 20.22
C GLY A 439 -4.91 -26.51 20.47
N SER A 440 -5.26 -26.39 21.75
CA SER A 440 -6.59 -25.91 22.13
C SER A 440 -6.71 -24.40 22.06
N LEU A 441 -7.47 -23.90 21.12
CA LEU A 441 -7.78 -22.47 20.98
C LEU A 441 -9.10 -22.14 21.68
N SER A 442 -9.09 -21.09 22.49
CA SER A 442 -10.31 -20.52 23.07
C SER A 442 -10.64 -19.21 22.35
N GLY A 443 -11.84 -19.10 21.80
CA GLY A 443 -12.36 -17.82 21.36
C GLY A 443 -12.34 -17.54 19.88
N GLY A 444 -12.16 -18.53 19.01
CA GLY A 444 -12.35 -18.41 17.56
C GLY A 444 -11.40 -17.41 16.89
N MET A 445 -10.99 -17.67 15.68
CA MET A 445 -10.11 -16.89 14.80
C MET A 445 -8.64 -17.32 14.88
N ALA A 446 -8.46 -18.51 14.41
CA ALA A 446 -7.14 -19.10 14.40
C ALA A 446 -6.52 -19.13 13.03
N VAL A 447 -7.34 -19.11 11.96
CA VAL A 447 -6.88 -19.37 10.59
C VAL A 447 -7.45 -18.37 9.61
N ASP A 448 -6.62 -17.95 8.65
CA ASP A 448 -7.03 -17.17 7.49
C ASP A 448 -6.29 -17.65 6.25
N ILE A 449 -6.93 -17.57 5.06
CA ILE A 449 -6.42 -18.09 3.78
C ILE A 449 -6.50 -17.02 2.69
N ALA A 450 -5.47 -16.96 1.88
CA ALA A 450 -5.45 -16.15 0.66
C ALA A 450 -4.78 -16.95 -0.49
N ILE A 451 -5.02 -16.54 -1.74
CA ILE A 451 -4.37 -17.10 -2.92
C ILE A 451 -3.22 -16.18 -3.34
N ASP A 452 -2.05 -16.76 -3.53
CA ASP A 452 -0.90 -16.07 -4.09
C ASP A 452 -1.16 -15.76 -5.59
N PRO A 453 -1.24 -14.48 -6.00
CA PRO A 453 -1.58 -14.11 -7.36
C PRO A 453 -0.50 -14.50 -8.40
N THR A 454 0.71 -14.85 -7.96
CA THR A 454 1.83 -15.23 -8.85
C THR A 454 1.90 -16.71 -9.11
N THR A 455 1.49 -17.54 -8.15
CA THR A 455 1.54 -19.02 -8.24
C THR A 455 0.17 -19.66 -8.35
N ASP A 456 -0.90 -18.89 -8.07
CA ASP A 456 -2.28 -19.35 -7.98
C ASP A 456 -2.48 -20.46 -6.94
N GLN A 457 -1.68 -20.42 -5.87
CA GLN A 457 -1.70 -21.41 -4.80
C GLN A 457 -2.12 -20.81 -3.46
N PRO A 458 -2.79 -21.61 -2.60
CA PRO A 458 -3.24 -21.13 -1.29
C PRO A 458 -2.09 -21.02 -0.28
N GLY A 459 -2.12 -19.92 0.49
CA GLY A 459 -1.34 -19.73 1.70
C GLY A 459 -2.25 -19.44 2.90
N ILE A 460 -1.90 -19.95 4.06
CA ILE A 460 -2.70 -19.91 5.29
C ILE A 460 -1.85 -19.36 6.42
N SER A 461 -2.32 -18.29 7.07
CA SER A 461 -1.77 -17.83 8.35
C SER A 461 -2.56 -18.40 9.51
N TYR A 462 -1.90 -18.72 10.60
CA TYR A 462 -2.55 -19.27 11.79
C TYR A 462 -1.73 -19.07 13.06
N PHE A 463 -2.44 -19.08 14.16
CA PHE A 463 -1.85 -19.10 15.49
C PHE A 463 -1.73 -20.54 15.99
N ASP A 464 -0.51 -21.02 16.19
CA ASP A 464 -0.21 -22.30 16.84
C ASP A 464 -0.08 -22.07 18.35
N LYS A 465 -1.06 -22.55 19.09
CA LYS A 465 -1.12 -22.39 20.56
C LYS A 465 -0.07 -23.22 21.28
N ASP A 466 0.26 -24.40 20.78
CA ASP A 466 1.23 -25.31 21.39
C ASP A 466 2.66 -24.80 21.16
N ALA A 467 2.93 -24.25 19.97
CA ALA A 467 4.18 -23.57 19.67
C ALA A 467 4.25 -22.12 20.19
N THR A 468 3.11 -21.53 20.60
CA THR A 468 2.97 -20.12 20.97
C THR A 468 3.50 -19.16 19.88
N ALA A 469 3.20 -19.43 18.62
CA ALA A 469 3.78 -18.78 17.46
C ALA A 469 2.75 -18.44 16.40
N LEU A 470 2.99 -17.34 15.69
CA LEU A 470 2.38 -17.08 14.39
C LEU A 470 3.09 -17.92 13.36
N LYS A 471 2.33 -18.70 12.62
CA LYS A 471 2.82 -19.57 11.54
C LYS A 471 2.15 -19.23 10.21
N TYR A 472 2.83 -19.62 9.16
CA TYR A 472 2.35 -19.55 7.78
C TYR A 472 2.64 -20.87 7.09
N THR A 473 1.64 -21.43 6.41
CA THR A 473 1.79 -22.61 5.56
C THR A 473 1.26 -22.32 4.16
N TYR A 474 1.91 -22.85 3.15
CA TYR A 474 1.55 -22.64 1.74
C TYR A 474 1.69 -23.92 0.94
N TYR A 475 0.90 -24.02 -0.12
CA TYR A 475 0.95 -25.16 -1.02
C TYR A 475 1.95 -24.90 -2.15
N THR A 476 2.88 -25.83 -2.37
CA THR A 476 3.95 -25.71 -3.38
C THR A 476 3.54 -26.21 -4.77
N GLY A 477 2.26 -26.51 -4.99
CA GLY A 477 1.77 -27.25 -6.16
C GLY A 477 1.90 -28.78 -6.03
N SER A 478 2.59 -29.26 -4.99
CA SER A 478 2.77 -30.71 -4.76
C SER A 478 2.66 -31.12 -3.28
N SER A 479 2.97 -30.21 -2.37
CA SER A 479 2.96 -30.47 -0.92
C SER A 479 2.78 -29.18 -0.13
N TRP A 480 2.36 -29.27 1.11
CA TRP A 480 2.33 -28.16 2.05
C TRP A 480 3.72 -27.93 2.66
N SER A 481 4.13 -26.67 2.79
CA SER A 481 5.34 -26.24 3.44
C SER A 481 4.99 -25.19 4.49
N SER A 482 5.60 -25.27 5.69
CA SER A 482 5.28 -24.39 6.81
C SER A 482 6.51 -23.62 7.29
N ALA A 483 6.30 -22.41 7.78
CA ALA A 483 7.31 -21.56 8.37
C ALA A 483 6.78 -20.91 9.66
N ILE A 484 7.67 -20.74 10.64
CA ILE A 484 7.40 -19.87 11.78
C ILE A 484 7.62 -18.43 11.31
N VAL A 485 6.57 -17.64 11.40
CA VAL A 485 6.60 -16.21 11.04
C VAL A 485 7.13 -15.38 12.21
N GLU A 486 6.56 -15.63 13.38
CA GLU A 486 6.99 -14.97 14.61
C GLU A 486 6.84 -15.92 15.80
N ASN A 487 7.86 -15.93 16.67
CA ASN A 487 7.91 -16.82 17.83
C ASN A 487 7.95 -15.99 19.12
N GLY A 488 7.08 -16.28 20.07
CA GLY A 488 7.00 -15.59 21.36
C GLY A 488 5.65 -15.82 22.04
N ALA A 489 5.51 -15.35 23.26
CA ALA A 489 4.35 -15.59 24.11
C ALA A 489 3.04 -15.09 23.47
N ASP A 490 2.25 -16.03 22.93
CA ASP A 490 0.93 -15.82 22.33
C ASP A 490 0.90 -14.81 21.17
N TYR A 491 1.91 -14.83 20.27
CA TYR A 491 1.95 -14.01 19.07
C TYR A 491 1.14 -14.65 17.94
N GLY A 492 0.34 -13.85 17.24
CA GLY A 492 -0.42 -14.28 16.07
C GLY A 492 -1.90 -14.55 16.29
N ARG A 493 -2.44 -14.16 17.44
CA ARG A 493 -3.90 -14.21 17.64
C ARG A 493 -4.60 -13.21 16.72
N PHE A 494 -5.85 -13.53 16.35
CA PHE A 494 -6.64 -12.69 15.44
C PHE A 494 -5.90 -12.33 14.16
N ASN A 495 -5.12 -13.26 13.60
CA ASN A 495 -4.36 -13.00 12.38
C ASN A 495 -5.26 -12.94 11.14
N SER A 496 -4.77 -12.22 10.13
CA SER A 496 -5.37 -12.17 8.80
C SER A 496 -4.26 -12.00 7.75
N ILE A 497 -4.39 -12.66 6.60
CA ILE A 497 -3.38 -12.75 5.54
C ILE A 497 -3.87 -12.15 4.23
N ALA A 498 -2.97 -11.47 3.53
CA ALA A 498 -3.15 -11.05 2.14
C ALA A 498 -1.82 -11.16 1.38
N TYR A 499 -1.88 -11.15 0.05
CA TYR A 499 -0.72 -11.07 -0.82
C TYR A 499 -0.71 -9.76 -1.59
N ASP A 500 0.48 -9.22 -1.83
CA ASP A 500 0.64 -8.13 -2.79
C ASP A 500 0.72 -8.66 -4.24
N SER A 501 0.75 -7.76 -5.22
CA SER A 501 0.79 -8.12 -6.63
C SER A 501 2.02 -8.93 -7.06
N LEU A 502 3.06 -8.98 -6.23
CA LEU A 502 4.31 -9.70 -6.45
C LEU A 502 4.37 -11.04 -5.71
N GLY A 503 3.31 -11.41 -4.99
CA GLY A 503 3.24 -12.64 -4.21
C GLY A 503 3.95 -12.57 -2.85
N ASN A 504 4.31 -11.35 -2.36
CA ASN A 504 4.80 -11.22 -1.01
C ASN A 504 3.65 -11.36 -0.01
N VAL A 505 3.94 -12.00 1.11
CA VAL A 505 2.96 -12.28 2.16
C VAL A 505 2.88 -11.13 3.15
N HIS A 506 1.66 -10.74 3.50
CA HIS A 506 1.34 -9.73 4.48
C HIS A 506 0.39 -10.28 5.53
N ILE A 507 0.75 -10.20 6.82
CA ILE A 507 -0.05 -10.72 7.92
C ILE A 507 -0.23 -9.62 8.98
N SER A 508 -1.48 -9.29 9.31
CA SER A 508 -1.81 -8.52 10.49
C SER A 508 -2.12 -9.45 11.66
N HIS A 509 -1.68 -9.10 12.87
CA HIS A 509 -1.92 -9.94 14.04
C HIS A 509 -1.81 -9.18 15.36
N GLU A 510 -2.36 -9.77 16.42
CA GLU A 510 -2.21 -9.30 17.79
C GLU A 510 -0.98 -9.96 18.45
N ARG A 511 -0.25 -9.19 19.24
CA ARG A 511 0.69 -9.70 20.26
C ARG A 511 0.06 -9.62 21.64
N ASN A 512 -0.49 -10.72 22.10
CA ASN A 512 -1.27 -10.76 23.35
C ASN A 512 -0.49 -10.35 24.62
N SER A 513 0.84 -10.52 24.65
CA SER A 513 1.66 -10.13 25.80
C SER A 513 1.70 -8.62 26.06
N ALA A 514 1.42 -7.82 25.04
CA ALA A 514 1.39 -6.36 25.07
C ALA A 514 0.01 -5.81 24.66
N ASP A 515 -0.90 -6.66 24.13
CA ASP A 515 -2.16 -6.28 23.49
C ASP A 515 -1.94 -5.21 22.41
N ASP A 516 -0.99 -5.45 21.50
CA ASP A 516 -0.58 -4.53 20.46
C ASP A 516 -0.91 -5.07 19.06
N LEU A 517 -1.16 -4.16 18.11
CA LEU A 517 -1.30 -4.48 16.69
C LEU A 517 0.06 -4.53 16.01
N TYR A 518 0.35 -5.67 15.38
CA TYR A 518 1.53 -5.88 14.56
C TYR A 518 1.17 -6.22 13.12
N TYR A 519 2.09 -5.93 12.26
CA TYR A 519 2.12 -6.31 10.85
C TYR A 519 3.43 -7.01 10.54
N THR A 520 3.36 -8.12 9.83
CA THR A 520 4.53 -8.93 9.47
C THR A 520 4.48 -9.27 7.99
N SER A 521 5.62 -9.18 7.30
CA SER A 521 5.74 -9.47 5.87
C SER A 521 7.08 -10.12 5.55
N ASP A 522 7.12 -10.92 4.48
CA ASP A 522 8.33 -11.52 3.93
C ASP A 522 8.89 -10.76 2.70
N LYS A 523 8.34 -9.60 2.38
CA LYS A 523 8.70 -8.76 1.23
C LYS A 523 10.20 -8.48 1.06
N THR A 524 10.98 -8.55 2.14
CA THR A 524 12.43 -8.38 2.13
C THR A 524 13.22 -9.68 1.95
N GLY A 525 12.54 -10.79 1.64
CA GLY A 525 13.12 -12.14 1.57
C GLY A 525 13.28 -12.82 2.94
N SER A 526 12.83 -12.18 4.01
CA SER A 526 12.75 -12.72 5.36
C SER A 526 11.58 -12.09 6.10
N TRP A 527 11.04 -12.78 7.10
CA TRP A 527 9.96 -12.26 7.91
C TRP A 527 10.41 -11.07 8.76
N VAL A 528 9.73 -9.94 8.58
CA VAL A 528 9.94 -8.70 9.35
C VAL A 528 8.64 -8.28 9.99
N SER A 529 8.64 -8.15 11.32
CA SER A 529 7.49 -7.68 12.11
C SER A 529 7.65 -6.22 12.48
N THR A 530 6.61 -5.45 12.28
CA THR A 530 6.54 -4.01 12.58
C THR A 530 5.36 -3.74 13.50
N ALA A 531 5.60 -3.02 14.60
CA ALA A 531 4.55 -2.52 15.45
C ALA A 531 3.76 -1.41 14.75
N ILE A 532 2.44 -1.56 14.66
CA ILE A 532 1.57 -0.59 13.99
C ILE A 532 0.91 0.34 15.00
N HIS A 533 0.36 -0.24 16.07
CA HIS A 533 -0.28 0.51 17.15
C HIS A 533 -0.02 -0.20 18.47
N THR A 534 0.63 0.51 19.41
CA THR A 534 1.09 -0.04 20.69
C THR A 534 0.55 0.74 21.90
N THR A 535 -0.40 1.64 21.67
CA THR A 535 -0.96 2.48 22.75
C THR A 535 -2.20 1.83 23.31
N ASN A 536 -2.18 1.45 24.58
CA ASN A 536 -3.26 0.73 25.27
C ASN A 536 -3.54 -0.65 24.62
N SER A 537 -4.65 -1.29 24.95
CA SER A 537 -5.01 -2.61 24.39
C SER A 537 -5.62 -2.45 22.99
N VAL A 538 -4.94 -2.92 21.94
CA VAL A 538 -5.33 -2.81 20.53
C VAL A 538 -5.06 -4.12 19.76
N GLY A 539 -5.55 -4.24 18.53
CA GLY A 539 -5.18 -5.34 17.64
C GLY A 539 -6.09 -6.55 17.68
N LEU A 540 -7.21 -6.50 18.41
CA LEU A 540 -8.21 -7.56 18.35
C LEU A 540 -8.98 -7.53 17.03
N TYR A 541 -9.40 -8.70 16.56
CA TYR A 541 -10.22 -8.85 15.37
C TYR A 541 -9.61 -8.17 14.14
N THR A 542 -8.31 -8.36 13.90
CA THR A 542 -7.66 -7.76 12.74
C THR A 542 -8.18 -8.38 11.45
N ALA A 543 -8.25 -7.57 10.41
CA ALA A 543 -8.50 -8.01 9.03
C ALA A 543 -7.62 -7.16 8.10
N ILE A 544 -7.00 -7.78 7.10
CA ILE A 544 -6.05 -7.16 6.19
C ILE A 544 -6.53 -7.22 4.74
N ALA A 545 -6.28 -6.18 3.98
CA ALA A 545 -6.50 -6.14 2.54
C ALA A 545 -5.38 -5.34 1.86
N VAL A 546 -5.14 -5.60 0.58
CA VAL A 546 -4.14 -4.93 -0.24
C VAL A 546 -4.87 -4.18 -1.36
N ASP A 547 -4.49 -2.93 -1.62
CA ASP A 547 -5.06 -2.14 -2.72
C ASP A 547 -4.26 -2.29 -4.03
N SER A 548 -4.70 -1.59 -5.09
CA SER A 548 -4.07 -1.69 -6.42
C SER A 548 -2.64 -1.12 -6.46
N ASN A 549 -2.22 -0.39 -5.44
CA ASN A 549 -0.87 0.18 -5.29
C ASN A 549 0.03 -0.68 -4.40
N ASP A 550 -0.42 -1.86 -3.99
CA ASP A 550 0.19 -2.71 -2.97
C ASP A 550 0.29 -2.03 -1.57
N ASP A 551 -0.58 -1.04 -1.30
CA ASP A 551 -0.74 -0.48 0.03
C ASP A 551 -1.59 -1.40 0.91
N ILE A 552 -1.17 -1.57 2.15
CA ILE A 552 -1.80 -2.49 3.09
C ILE A 552 -2.80 -1.74 3.95
N HIS A 553 -4.01 -2.25 4.03
CA HIS A 553 -5.09 -1.74 4.86
C HIS A 553 -5.44 -2.74 5.95
N ILE A 554 -5.44 -2.31 7.21
CA ILE A 554 -5.76 -3.17 8.36
C ILE A 554 -6.91 -2.55 9.13
N ALA A 555 -8.02 -3.28 9.24
CA ALA A 555 -9.08 -2.96 10.18
C ALA A 555 -8.82 -3.70 11.50
N TYR A 556 -9.03 -3.04 12.63
CA TYR A 556 -8.83 -3.64 13.95
C TYR A 556 -9.67 -2.97 15.03
N ARG A 557 -9.83 -3.66 16.15
CA ARG A 557 -10.50 -3.12 17.33
C ARG A 557 -9.50 -2.48 18.28
N TYR A 558 -9.82 -1.26 18.72
CA TYR A 558 -9.17 -0.59 19.82
C TYR A 558 -9.89 -0.95 21.13
N ASN A 559 -9.36 -1.95 21.83
CA ASN A 559 -10.09 -2.63 22.91
C ASN A 559 -10.36 -1.74 24.12
N SER A 560 -9.45 -0.80 24.45
CA SER A 560 -9.62 0.09 25.61
C SER A 560 -10.84 1.03 25.49
N TYR A 561 -11.24 1.37 24.26
CA TYR A 561 -12.39 2.24 23.98
C TYR A 561 -13.52 1.53 23.24
N TYR A 562 -13.30 0.28 22.82
CA TYR A 562 -14.24 -0.50 22.02
C TYR A 562 -14.61 0.17 20.68
N ASP A 563 -13.60 0.69 20.01
CA ASP A 563 -13.72 1.43 18.75
C ASP A 563 -13.19 0.64 17.58
N VAL A 564 -13.68 0.96 16.36
CA VAL A 564 -13.11 0.47 15.09
C VAL A 564 -12.06 1.44 14.61
N TYR A 565 -10.88 0.91 14.32
CA TYR A 565 -9.75 1.65 13.77
C TYR A 565 -9.32 1.03 12.44
N HIS A 566 -8.67 1.86 11.66
CA HIS A 566 -8.02 1.48 10.42
C HIS A 566 -6.55 1.93 10.45
N ALA A 567 -5.67 1.05 10.05
CA ALA A 567 -4.27 1.38 9.78
C ALA A 567 -3.98 1.22 8.30
N THR A 568 -3.16 2.10 7.76
CA THR A 568 -2.53 1.93 6.46
C THR A 568 -1.05 1.67 6.69
N VAL A 569 -0.55 0.59 6.09
CA VAL A 569 0.88 0.31 6.01
C VAL A 569 1.25 0.48 4.55
N GLN A 570 1.81 1.63 4.23
CA GLN A 570 2.23 1.91 2.88
C GLN A 570 3.60 1.30 2.63
N GLY A 571 3.64 0.30 1.78
CA GLY A 571 4.86 -0.06 1.09
C GLY A 571 5.07 0.94 -0.03
N TYR A 572 5.91 1.96 0.19
CA TYR A 572 6.20 2.89 -0.89
C TYR A 572 6.84 2.17 -2.07
N LYS A 573 6.06 1.98 -3.13
CA LYS A 573 6.57 2.11 -4.49
C LYS A 573 6.24 3.53 -4.94
N THR A 574 7.00 4.53 -4.48
CA THR A 574 6.91 5.85 -5.11
C THR A 574 7.36 5.69 -6.55
N GLY A 575 6.49 6.08 -7.43
CA GLY A 575 6.52 5.88 -8.86
C GLY A 575 7.89 5.91 -9.51
N SER A 576 8.04 5.21 -10.62
CA SER A 576 9.26 5.05 -11.40
C SER A 576 10.06 6.34 -11.47
N VAL A 577 11.08 6.42 -10.64
CA VAL A 577 12.11 7.46 -10.78
C VAL A 577 12.73 7.30 -12.14
N ALA A 578 13.05 8.42 -12.79
CA ALA A 578 13.64 8.46 -14.10
C ALA A 578 14.72 7.38 -14.25
N ARG A 579 14.56 6.51 -15.26
CA ARG A 579 15.52 5.49 -15.61
C ARG A 579 16.88 6.15 -15.80
N THR A 580 17.80 5.95 -14.88
CA THR A 580 19.17 6.43 -14.98
C THR A 580 20.04 5.35 -15.59
N ALA A 581 20.86 5.73 -16.58
CA ALA A 581 21.85 4.81 -17.13
C ALA A 581 22.74 4.26 -16.01
N VAL A 582 23.04 2.97 -16.06
CA VAL A 582 23.94 2.33 -15.11
C VAL A 582 25.33 2.99 -15.22
N THR A 583 25.70 3.77 -14.23
CA THR A 583 27.01 4.42 -14.14
C THR A 583 27.71 4.00 -12.85
N GLY A 584 29.05 3.81 -12.93
CA GLY A 584 29.85 3.47 -11.73
C GLY A 584 29.78 1.99 -11.31
N ALA A 585 29.03 1.15 -12.01
CA ALA A 585 29.01 -0.30 -11.81
C ALA A 585 29.85 -1.02 -12.87
N THR A 586 30.28 -2.25 -12.54
CA THR A 586 30.92 -3.16 -13.50
C THR A 586 29.92 -4.27 -13.84
N CYS A 587 29.62 -4.46 -15.12
CA CYS A 587 28.66 -5.45 -15.56
C CYS A 587 29.31 -6.71 -16.11
N SER A 588 28.71 -7.85 -15.78
CA SER A 588 29.02 -9.18 -16.31
C SER A 588 27.74 -9.85 -16.82
N ILE A 589 27.87 -10.86 -17.68
CA ILE A 589 26.73 -11.56 -18.27
C ILE A 589 26.96 -13.08 -18.29
N THR A 590 25.90 -13.79 -18.02
CA THR A 590 25.88 -15.26 -18.04
C THR A 590 24.57 -15.73 -18.67
N PRO A 591 24.60 -16.69 -19.64
CA PRO A 591 25.77 -17.26 -20.31
C PRO A 591 26.49 -16.22 -21.21
N SER A 592 27.59 -16.63 -21.84
CA SER A 592 28.30 -15.75 -22.80
C SER A 592 27.41 -15.40 -23.98
N LEU A 593 27.48 -14.16 -24.42
CA LEU A 593 26.74 -13.65 -25.59
C LEU A 593 27.07 -14.43 -26.87
N PRO A 594 26.15 -14.49 -27.84
CA PRO A 594 26.43 -14.98 -29.18
C PRO A 594 27.62 -14.26 -29.83
N ASN A 595 28.43 -15.00 -30.61
CA ASN A 595 29.58 -14.42 -31.30
C ASN A 595 29.17 -13.19 -32.13
N GLY A 596 29.91 -12.11 -31.96
CA GLY A 596 29.65 -10.83 -32.62
C GLY A 596 28.81 -9.84 -31.84
N LEU A 597 28.22 -10.27 -30.70
CA LEU A 597 27.67 -9.38 -29.71
C LEU A 597 28.68 -9.15 -28.58
N ASN A 598 28.71 -7.94 -28.04
CA ASN A 598 29.66 -7.54 -27.00
C ASN A 598 28.94 -6.79 -25.90
N LEU A 599 29.32 -7.06 -24.67
CA LEU A 599 28.92 -6.30 -23.49
C LEU A 599 29.98 -5.23 -23.21
N ASN A 600 29.57 -3.98 -23.15
CA ASN A 600 30.37 -2.93 -22.54
C ASN A 600 30.17 -2.98 -21.01
N ALA A 601 31.17 -3.48 -20.29
CA ALA A 601 31.07 -3.70 -18.86
C ALA A 601 30.94 -2.39 -18.03
N GLY A 602 31.38 -1.24 -18.56
CA GLY A 602 31.29 0.04 -17.83
C GLY A 602 29.99 0.80 -18.06
N THR A 603 29.28 0.53 -19.15
CA THR A 603 27.97 1.16 -19.46
C THR A 603 26.82 0.16 -19.44
N CYS A 604 27.11 -1.12 -19.19
CA CYS A 604 26.15 -2.22 -19.22
C CYS A 604 25.31 -2.27 -20.51
N THR A 605 25.95 -1.98 -21.63
CA THR A 605 25.29 -1.92 -22.93
C THR A 605 25.73 -3.10 -23.79
N ILE A 606 24.78 -3.83 -24.35
CA ILE A 606 25.04 -4.91 -25.32
C ILE A 606 24.82 -4.37 -26.72
N SER A 607 25.79 -4.57 -27.57
CA SER A 607 25.73 -4.13 -28.97
C SER A 607 26.52 -5.05 -29.90
N GLY A 608 26.34 -4.91 -31.20
CA GLY A 608 27.11 -5.65 -32.22
C GLY A 608 26.24 -6.26 -33.28
N THR A 609 26.84 -7.17 -34.05
CA THR A 609 26.20 -7.93 -35.12
C THR A 609 26.48 -9.42 -34.88
N PRO A 610 25.47 -10.23 -34.53
CA PRO A 610 25.69 -11.63 -34.24
C PRO A 610 26.13 -12.37 -35.51
N SER A 611 27.22 -13.13 -35.42
CA SER A 611 27.80 -13.88 -36.54
C SER A 611 27.42 -15.37 -36.56
N SER A 612 26.82 -15.86 -35.48
CA SER A 612 26.31 -17.23 -35.35
C SER A 612 24.87 -17.21 -34.82
N TYR A 613 24.05 -18.12 -35.31
CA TYR A 613 22.71 -18.34 -34.78
C TYR A 613 22.72 -19.47 -33.72
N GLY A 614 21.71 -19.50 -32.87
CA GLY A 614 21.63 -20.48 -31.79
C GLY A 614 20.24 -20.57 -31.17
N SER A 615 20.14 -21.29 -30.08
CA SER A 615 18.89 -21.46 -29.34
C SER A 615 18.48 -20.13 -28.66
N ASN A 616 17.19 -19.98 -28.45
CA ASN A 616 16.66 -18.92 -27.57
C ASN A 616 17.13 -19.15 -26.13
N LEU A 617 17.98 -18.27 -25.62
CA LEU A 617 18.58 -18.38 -24.30
C LEU A 617 18.20 -17.19 -23.43
N THR A 618 18.00 -17.44 -22.16
CA THR A 618 17.90 -16.42 -21.13
C THR A 618 19.31 -16.04 -20.68
N TYR A 619 19.57 -14.75 -20.63
CA TYR A 619 20.80 -14.13 -20.17
C TYR A 619 20.53 -13.38 -18.88
N ASN A 620 21.44 -13.54 -17.93
CA ASN A 620 21.41 -12.81 -16.67
C ASN A 620 22.57 -11.81 -16.69
N LEU A 621 22.26 -10.51 -16.72
CA LEU A 621 23.24 -9.45 -16.57
C LEU A 621 23.33 -9.08 -15.09
N THR A 622 24.55 -9.10 -14.55
CA THR A 622 24.81 -8.68 -13.17
C THR A 622 25.64 -7.40 -13.19
N ALA A 623 25.14 -6.36 -12.53
CA ALA A 623 25.85 -5.11 -12.32
C ALA A 623 26.32 -5.05 -10.86
N THR A 624 27.62 -4.82 -10.66
CA THR A 624 28.27 -4.74 -9.35
C THR A 624 28.79 -3.33 -9.11
N SER A 625 28.37 -2.71 -8.02
CA SER A 625 28.81 -1.37 -7.60
C SER A 625 30.28 -1.38 -7.15
N SER A 626 30.87 -0.20 -7.00
CA SER A 626 32.22 -0.03 -6.43
C SER A 626 32.30 -0.49 -4.97
N THR A 627 31.18 -0.58 -4.27
CA THR A 627 31.06 -1.07 -2.89
C THR A 627 30.86 -2.58 -2.80
N GLY A 628 30.71 -3.28 -3.95
CA GLY A 628 30.54 -4.72 -4.02
C GLY A 628 29.08 -5.21 -4.02
N VAL A 629 28.10 -4.34 -3.95
CA VAL A 629 26.68 -4.70 -4.06
C VAL A 629 26.36 -5.07 -5.49
N SER A 630 25.70 -6.19 -5.71
CA SER A 630 25.35 -6.72 -7.05
C SER A 630 23.85 -6.87 -7.21
N LYS A 631 23.34 -6.47 -8.37
CA LYS A 631 21.96 -6.72 -8.81
C LYS A 631 21.97 -7.32 -10.21
N SER A 632 20.98 -8.18 -10.46
CA SER A 632 20.89 -8.91 -11.73
C SER A 632 19.54 -8.65 -12.39
N GLY A 633 19.55 -8.57 -13.74
CA GLY A 633 18.36 -8.49 -14.55
C GLY A 633 18.40 -9.55 -15.65
N GLU A 634 17.26 -10.16 -15.95
CA GLU A 634 17.13 -11.21 -16.96
C GLU A 634 16.53 -10.65 -18.26
N PHE A 635 16.95 -11.20 -19.37
CA PHE A 635 16.37 -10.96 -20.69
C PHE A 635 16.72 -12.11 -21.63
N LYS A 636 16.08 -12.18 -22.81
CA LYS A 636 16.28 -13.27 -23.76
C LYS A 636 16.82 -12.76 -25.08
N ILE A 637 17.76 -13.50 -25.65
CA ILE A 637 18.22 -13.29 -27.02
C ILE A 637 18.05 -14.57 -27.82
N TRP A 638 17.43 -14.45 -28.99
CA TRP A 638 17.37 -15.48 -29.98
C TRP A 638 17.93 -14.94 -31.31
N VAL A 639 19.06 -15.49 -31.75
CA VAL A 639 19.63 -15.20 -33.06
C VAL A 639 19.14 -16.27 -34.03
N THR A 640 18.28 -15.88 -34.94
CA THR A 640 17.72 -16.78 -35.95
C THR A 640 18.67 -16.96 -37.13
N PRO A 641 18.66 -18.11 -37.84
CA PRO A 641 19.34 -18.25 -39.12
C PRO A 641 18.71 -17.31 -40.15
N ILE A 642 19.46 -16.95 -41.16
CA ILE A 642 18.94 -16.19 -42.31
C ILE A 642 18.00 -17.10 -43.12
N ALA A 643 16.79 -16.59 -43.39
CA ALA A 643 15.80 -17.31 -44.19
C ALA A 643 16.41 -17.73 -45.58
N PRO A 644 16.11 -18.94 -46.05
CA PRO A 644 16.58 -19.39 -47.35
C PRO A 644 16.03 -18.50 -48.49
N SER A 645 16.85 -18.14 -49.44
CA SER A 645 16.41 -17.53 -50.72
C SER A 645 16.98 -18.34 -51.84
N ILE A 646 16.11 -19.11 -52.49
CA ILE A 646 16.52 -20.15 -53.46
C ILE A 646 16.11 -19.83 -54.87
N ALA A 647 16.92 -20.28 -55.83
CA ALA A 647 16.56 -20.27 -57.24
C ALA A 647 17.17 -21.48 -58.00
N TYR A 648 16.37 -22.06 -58.87
CA TYR A 648 16.79 -23.06 -59.82
C TYR A 648 16.79 -22.44 -61.19
N THR A 649 17.94 -22.53 -61.91
CA THR A 649 18.10 -22.02 -63.27
C THR A 649 17.91 -23.10 -64.28
N GLY A 650 17.34 -22.80 -65.47
CA GLY A 650 17.22 -23.72 -66.60
C GLY A 650 15.84 -24.39 -66.77
N SER A 651 14.84 -24.02 -65.94
CA SER A 651 13.46 -24.48 -66.19
C SER A 651 12.87 -23.95 -67.48
N PRO A 652 12.07 -24.75 -68.24
CA PRO A 652 11.64 -26.13 -67.92
C PRO A 652 12.70 -27.19 -68.23
N PHE A 653 12.70 -28.25 -67.38
CA PHE A 653 13.58 -29.39 -67.55
C PHE A 653 12.87 -30.55 -68.26
N THR A 654 13.55 -31.20 -69.18
CA THR A 654 13.05 -32.41 -69.89
C THR A 654 14.09 -33.51 -69.80
N PHE A 655 13.69 -34.70 -69.34
CA PHE A 655 14.58 -35.83 -69.10
C PHE A 655 14.04 -37.10 -69.75
N SER A 656 14.95 -38.05 -70.12
CA SER A 656 14.60 -39.33 -70.70
C SER A 656 14.54 -40.41 -69.61
N VAL A 657 13.52 -41.26 -69.65
CA VAL A 657 13.41 -42.42 -68.77
C VAL A 657 14.60 -43.34 -68.90
N GLY A 658 15.14 -43.81 -67.76
CA GLY A 658 16.29 -44.69 -67.71
C GLY A 658 17.68 -44.01 -67.93
N THR A 659 17.72 -42.70 -68.06
CA THR A 659 18.97 -41.93 -68.20
C THR A 659 19.18 -41.06 -66.91
N PRO A 660 20.34 -41.18 -66.24
CA PRO A 660 20.66 -40.32 -65.12
C PRO A 660 20.65 -38.86 -65.59
N ILE A 661 20.00 -37.98 -64.74
CA ILE A 661 20.00 -36.54 -65.02
C ILE A 661 21.33 -35.89 -64.60
N THR A 662 21.72 -34.83 -65.25
CA THR A 662 22.71 -33.92 -64.69
C THR A 662 22.08 -33.26 -63.48
N SER A 663 22.74 -33.35 -62.33
CA SER A 663 22.25 -32.77 -61.07
C SER A 663 21.92 -31.29 -61.26
N ILE A 664 20.74 -30.92 -60.83
CA ILE A 664 20.26 -29.55 -60.80
C ILE A 664 20.53 -28.97 -59.42
N THR A 665 21.41 -28.01 -59.36
CA THR A 665 21.82 -27.39 -58.06
C THR A 665 21.16 -26.03 -57.91
N PRO A 666 20.47 -25.76 -56.79
CA PRO A 666 19.93 -24.43 -56.55
C PRO A 666 21.03 -23.46 -56.13
N SER A 667 20.83 -22.16 -56.36
CA SER A 667 21.46 -21.14 -55.57
C SER A 667 20.67 -20.96 -54.27
N ASN A 668 21.37 -20.77 -53.15
CA ASN A 668 20.77 -20.39 -51.88
C ASN A 668 21.65 -19.34 -51.21
N THR A 669 21.09 -18.20 -50.86
CA THR A 669 21.78 -17.12 -50.15
C THR A 669 21.50 -17.11 -48.63
N GLY A 670 20.61 -17.99 -48.16
CA GLY A 670 20.32 -18.17 -46.73
C GLY A 670 21.17 -19.26 -46.04
N ASP A 671 20.84 -19.53 -44.82
CA ASP A 671 21.47 -20.61 -44.04
C ASP A 671 20.94 -21.98 -44.43
N SER A 672 21.51 -23.05 -43.81
CA SER A 672 21.08 -24.43 -44.05
C SER A 672 19.57 -24.58 -43.83
N ALA A 673 18.93 -25.28 -44.78
CA ALA A 673 17.48 -25.42 -44.80
C ALA A 673 17.04 -26.89 -44.91
N PHE A 674 15.81 -27.17 -44.52
CA PHE A 674 15.07 -28.39 -44.88
C PHE A 674 14.45 -28.19 -46.26
N TRP A 675 14.56 -29.20 -47.13
CA TRP A 675 14.10 -29.11 -48.48
C TRP A 675 12.93 -30.05 -48.74
N SER A 676 11.95 -29.59 -49.46
CA SER A 676 10.78 -30.37 -49.85
C SER A 676 10.31 -29.98 -51.27
N SER A 677 9.49 -30.84 -51.86
CA SER A 677 8.84 -30.57 -53.16
C SER A 677 7.36 -30.91 -53.09
N SER A 678 6.53 -30.05 -53.68
CA SER A 678 5.11 -30.29 -53.86
C SER A 678 4.68 -29.95 -55.29
N PRO A 679 4.10 -30.91 -56.03
CA PRO A 679 3.97 -32.35 -55.73
C PRO A 679 5.34 -33.06 -55.63
N SER A 680 5.33 -34.33 -55.19
CA SER A 680 6.54 -35.16 -55.17
C SER A 680 7.19 -35.21 -56.53
N LEU A 681 8.54 -35.17 -56.57
CA LEU A 681 9.29 -35.30 -57.82
C LEU A 681 8.93 -36.58 -58.57
N PRO A 682 9.10 -36.59 -59.91
CA PRO A 682 8.92 -37.80 -60.69
C PRO A 682 9.69 -39.00 -60.14
N SER A 683 9.11 -40.22 -60.27
CA SER A 683 9.74 -41.46 -59.79
C SER A 683 11.15 -41.63 -60.25
N GLY A 684 12.10 -41.88 -59.35
CA GLY A 684 13.53 -42.01 -59.61
C GLY A 684 14.32 -40.74 -59.48
N LEU A 685 13.66 -39.59 -59.24
CA LEU A 685 14.29 -38.33 -58.85
C LEU A 685 14.13 -38.06 -57.37
N SER A 686 15.11 -37.45 -56.76
CA SER A 686 15.11 -37.02 -55.36
C SER A 686 15.74 -35.65 -55.18
N ILE A 687 15.38 -34.99 -54.05
CA ILE A 687 16.00 -33.76 -53.57
C ILE A 687 16.89 -34.08 -52.39
N SER A 688 18.11 -33.60 -52.39
CA SER A 688 19.05 -33.80 -51.26
C SER A 688 18.82 -32.79 -50.13
N SER A 689 19.49 -33.00 -49.00
CA SER A 689 19.55 -32.05 -47.88
C SER A 689 20.20 -30.68 -48.22
N THR A 690 20.76 -30.56 -49.43
CA THR A 690 21.32 -29.28 -49.96
C THR A 690 20.51 -28.74 -51.13
N GLY A 691 19.30 -29.30 -51.38
CA GLY A 691 18.41 -28.87 -52.44
C GLY A 691 18.80 -29.40 -53.84
N VAL A 692 19.84 -30.22 -53.97
CA VAL A 692 20.23 -30.75 -55.28
C VAL A 692 19.23 -31.81 -55.74
N ILE A 693 18.65 -31.61 -56.92
CA ILE A 693 17.77 -32.60 -57.56
C ILE A 693 18.62 -33.49 -58.44
N SER A 694 18.53 -34.81 -58.20
CA SER A 694 19.31 -35.81 -58.94
C SER A 694 18.55 -37.14 -59.07
N GLY A 695 19.06 -38.08 -59.83
CA GLY A 695 18.50 -39.42 -59.95
C GLY A 695 18.36 -39.84 -61.44
N THR A 696 17.61 -40.96 -61.64
CA THR A 696 17.26 -41.51 -62.91
C THR A 696 15.76 -41.67 -63.03
N PRO A 697 15.03 -40.95 -63.85
CA PRO A 697 13.59 -41.12 -64.01
C PRO A 697 13.24 -42.55 -64.38
N THR A 698 12.33 -43.19 -63.66
CA THR A 698 11.91 -44.58 -63.87
C THR A 698 10.59 -44.74 -64.65
N ALA A 699 9.84 -43.63 -64.76
CA ALA A 699 8.53 -43.60 -65.42
C ALA A 699 8.33 -42.26 -66.15
N THR A 700 7.48 -42.23 -67.17
CA THR A 700 7.03 -41.02 -67.86
C THR A 700 6.06 -40.23 -66.97
N SER A 701 6.17 -38.93 -66.94
CA SER A 701 5.24 -38.03 -66.32
C SER A 701 4.82 -36.91 -67.25
N ALA A 702 3.60 -36.38 -67.03
CA ALA A 702 3.17 -35.15 -67.71
C ALA A 702 3.99 -33.96 -67.16
N THR A 703 4.13 -32.93 -68.03
CA THR A 703 4.72 -31.66 -67.57
C THR A 703 3.92 -31.12 -66.41
N ALA A 704 4.56 -30.87 -65.28
CA ALA A 704 3.97 -30.33 -64.05
C ALA A 704 4.86 -29.24 -63.47
N LEU A 705 4.26 -28.33 -62.70
CA LEU A 705 4.96 -27.36 -61.89
C LEU A 705 5.26 -28.00 -60.52
N TYR A 706 6.52 -27.96 -60.12
CA TYR A 706 6.99 -28.41 -58.81
C TYR A 706 7.42 -27.21 -58.00
N ASN A 707 6.75 -26.96 -56.89
CA ASN A 707 7.19 -25.98 -55.90
C ASN A 707 8.26 -26.62 -55.03
N ILE A 708 9.44 -26.07 -55.01
CA ILE A 708 10.52 -26.48 -54.13
C ILE A 708 10.55 -25.48 -52.98
N THR A 709 10.41 -25.97 -51.77
CA THR A 709 10.46 -25.16 -50.55
C THR A 709 11.72 -25.49 -49.79
N ALA A 710 12.43 -24.43 -49.38
CA ALA A 710 13.53 -24.52 -48.43
C ALA A 710 13.14 -23.74 -47.18
N SER A 711 13.19 -24.33 -46.01
CA SER A 711 12.78 -23.68 -44.75
C SER A 711 13.80 -23.92 -43.64
N ASN A 712 13.95 -22.93 -42.80
CA ASN A 712 14.67 -23.00 -41.54
C ASN A 712 13.94 -22.15 -40.48
N PRO A 713 14.38 -22.14 -39.19
CA PRO A 713 13.73 -21.30 -38.14
C PRO A 713 13.71 -19.80 -38.46
N GLY A 714 14.45 -19.30 -39.43
CA GLY A 714 14.41 -17.90 -39.87
C GLY A 714 13.36 -17.62 -40.95
N GLY A 715 12.70 -18.66 -41.48
CA GLY A 715 11.63 -18.56 -42.48
C GLY A 715 11.78 -19.54 -43.64
N GLU A 716 10.96 -19.34 -44.69
CA GLU A 716 10.93 -20.09 -45.95
C GLU A 716 11.40 -19.23 -47.13
#